data_eaf48985d3f44a87e919f01e9804a1e0
#
_entry.id   eaf48985d3f44a87e919f01e9804a1e0
#
_cell.length_a   1.000
_cell.length_b   1.000
_cell.length_c   1.000
_cell.angle_alpha   90.00
_cell.angle_beta   90.00
_cell.angle_gamma   90.00
#
_symmetry.space_group_name_H-M   'P 1'
#
loop_
_entity.id
_entity.type
_entity.pdbx_description
1 polymer ?
#
loop_
_entity_poly.entity_id
_entity_poly.type
_entity_poly.pdbx_seq_one_letter_code
_entity_poly.pdbx_strand_id
1 'polypeptide(L)'
;MDFISSLIVGCAQVLCESMNMAERRGHKTDLRQAITDLETAIGDLKAVRDDLTLRIQQDGLEGRSCSNRAREWLSAVQVTETKTALLLVRFRRREQRTRMRRRCLSCFGCADYKLCKKVSAILKSIGELRERSEAIKTDGGSIQVTCREIPIKSVVGNTTMMEQVLEFLSEEEERGIIGVYGPGGVGKTTLMQSINNELITKGHQYDVLIWVQMSREFGECTIQQAVGARLGLSWDEKETGENRALKIYRALRQKRFLLLLDDVWEEIDLEKTGVPRPDRENKCKVMFTTRSIALCNNMGAEYKLRVEFLEKKHAWELFCSKVWRKDLLESSSIRRLAEIIVSKCGGLPLALITLGGAMAHRETEEEWIHASEVLTRFPAEMKGMNYVFALLKFSYDNLESDLLRSCFLYCALFPEEHPIEIEQLVEYWVGEGFLTSSNGVNTIYKGYFLIGDLKAACLLETGDEKTQVKMYNVVRSFALWMASEQGTYKELILVEPSMGHTEAPKAENWRQALVISLLDNRIQTLPEKLICPKLTTLMLQQNSYLKKIPTGFFMHMPVLRVLDLSFTSITEIPLSIKYLVELYHLSMSGTKISVLPQELGNLRKLKHLDLQRTQFLQTIPRDAICWLSKLEVLNLYYSYAGWGLQSFQEDEVEELGFADLEYLENLTTLGITVLSLETLKTLFEFGALHKHIQHLHVEECNDLLYFNLPSLTNHGRNLRRLSIKSCHDLEYLVTPADFENDWLPSLEVLTLHSLHNLTRVWGNSVSQDCLRNIRCINISHCNKLKNVSWVQKLPKLEVIELFDCREIEELISEHESPSVEDPTLFPSLKTLTTRDLPELNSILPSRFSFQKVETLVITNCPRVKKLPFQERRTQMNLPTVYCEEKWWKALEKDQPNEELCYLPRFVPN
;
A
#
# COMPACT_ATOMS: atom_id res chain seq x y z
N MET A 1 -8.92 43.92 33.72
CA MET A 1 -9.10 42.96 32.63
C MET A 1 -10.23 43.37 31.65
N ASP A 2 -11.13 44.23 32.07
CA ASP A 2 -12.24 44.70 31.22
C ASP A 2 -11.82 45.67 30.11
N PHE A 3 -10.67 46.32 30.24
CA PHE A 3 -10.18 47.30 29.27
C PHE A 3 -9.62 46.65 27.99
N ILE A 4 -9.05 45.45 28.10
CA ILE A 4 -8.47 44.70 26.99
C ILE A 4 -9.60 43.96 26.22
N SER A 5 -10.63 43.46 26.88
CA SER A 5 -11.82 42.85 26.26
C SER A 5 -12.58 43.90 25.42
N SER A 6 -12.76 45.11 25.94
CA SER A 6 -13.41 46.18 25.21
C SER A 6 -12.63 46.64 23.98
N LEU A 7 -11.28 46.62 24.02
CA LEU A 7 -10.45 47.04 22.90
C LEU A 7 -10.50 46.02 21.74
N ILE A 8 -10.56 44.72 22.03
CA ILE A 8 -10.54 43.63 21.00
C ILE A 8 -11.94 43.47 20.35
N VAL A 9 -13.01 43.59 21.12
CA VAL A 9 -14.37 43.65 20.56
C VAL A 9 -14.54 44.93 19.76
N GLY A 10 -13.99 46.06 20.23
CA GLY A 10 -13.92 47.30 19.47
C GLY A 10 -13.13 47.16 18.17
N CYS A 11 -11.98 46.51 18.16
CA CYS A 11 -11.19 46.29 16.95
C CYS A 11 -11.90 45.32 15.95
N ALA A 12 -12.54 44.29 16.43
CA ALA A 12 -13.32 43.37 15.56
C ALA A 12 -14.57 44.06 14.99
N GLN A 13 -15.24 44.87 15.78
CA GLN A 13 -16.39 45.67 15.35
C GLN A 13 -15.98 46.83 14.42
N VAL A 14 -14.89 47.55 14.72
CA VAL A 14 -14.31 48.59 13.86
C VAL A 14 -13.79 48.01 12.54
N LEU A 15 -13.21 46.83 12.55
CA LEU A 15 -12.80 46.11 11.32
C LEU A 15 -14.03 45.64 10.51
N CYS A 16 -15.10 45.13 11.14
CA CYS A 16 -16.36 44.81 10.46
C CYS A 16 -17.06 46.09 9.92
N GLU A 17 -17.08 47.16 10.67
CA GLU A 17 -17.66 48.45 10.24
C GLU A 17 -16.80 49.15 9.19
N SER A 18 -15.49 49.11 9.28
CA SER A 18 -14.59 49.65 8.26
C SER A 18 -14.64 48.82 6.96
N MET A 19 -14.84 47.49 7.03
CA MET A 19 -15.04 46.64 5.86
C MET A 19 -16.40 46.90 5.18
N ASN A 20 -17.46 47.14 5.93
CA ASN A 20 -18.75 47.57 5.37
C ASN A 20 -18.69 48.99 4.77
N MET A 21 -17.82 49.84 5.29
CA MET A 21 -17.56 51.15 4.70
C MET A 21 -16.60 51.09 3.50
N ALA A 22 -15.67 50.12 3.47
CA ALA A 22 -14.78 49.91 2.33
C ALA A 22 -15.53 49.36 1.09
N GLU A 23 -16.56 48.54 1.28
CA GLU A 23 -17.46 48.13 0.18
C GLU A 23 -18.19 49.36 -0.43
N ARG A 24 -18.45 50.41 0.35
CA ARG A 24 -19.10 51.65 -0.12
C ARG A 24 -18.14 52.70 -0.69
N ARG A 25 -16.82 52.64 -0.42
CA ARG A 25 -15.86 53.71 -0.79
C ARG A 25 -14.67 53.25 -1.64
N GLY A 26 -14.54 51.96 -2.05
CA GLY A 26 -13.46 51.52 -2.94
C GLY A 26 -12.05 51.63 -2.35
N HIS A 27 -11.87 51.66 -1.00
CA HIS A 27 -10.55 51.74 -0.38
C HIS A 27 -9.90 50.34 -0.24
N LYS A 28 -8.65 50.24 -0.63
CA LYS A 28 -7.79 49.10 -0.49
C LYS A 28 -7.58 48.75 1.00
N THR A 29 -8.23 47.73 1.49
CA THR A 29 -7.92 47.16 2.80
C THR A 29 -6.48 46.65 2.80
N ASP A 30 -5.67 47.08 3.75
CA ASP A 30 -4.29 46.62 3.85
C ASP A 30 -4.26 45.15 4.32
N LEU A 31 -4.14 44.23 3.35
CA LEU A 31 -4.10 42.80 3.62
C LEU A 31 -2.98 42.42 4.60
N ARG A 32 -1.89 43.17 4.63
CA ARG A 32 -0.80 42.93 5.57
C ARG A 32 -1.21 43.18 7.02
N GLN A 33 -1.96 44.26 7.27
CA GLN A 33 -2.49 44.54 8.59
C GLN A 33 -3.44 43.45 9.06
N ALA A 34 -4.37 43.00 8.16
CA ALA A 34 -5.28 41.90 8.47
C ALA A 34 -4.55 40.56 8.76
N ILE A 35 -3.44 40.30 8.11
CA ILE A 35 -2.62 39.12 8.41
C ILE A 35 -1.91 39.25 9.75
N THR A 36 -1.37 40.42 10.07
CA THR A 36 -0.75 40.67 11.39
C THR A 36 -1.76 40.52 12.51
N ASP A 37 -2.96 41.04 12.34
CA ASP A 37 -4.06 40.88 13.28
C ASP A 37 -4.45 39.41 13.47
N LEU A 38 -4.43 38.64 12.38
CA LEU A 38 -4.68 37.18 12.42
C LEU A 38 -3.56 36.44 13.16
N GLU A 39 -2.29 36.78 12.93
CA GLU A 39 -1.15 36.15 13.61
C GLU A 39 -1.21 36.43 15.12
N THR A 40 -1.58 37.65 15.50
CA THR A 40 -1.78 38.04 16.92
C THR A 40 -2.95 37.26 17.53
N ALA A 41 -4.11 37.29 16.87
CA ALA A 41 -5.32 36.65 17.39
C ALA A 41 -5.15 35.12 17.57
N ILE A 42 -4.44 34.45 16.64
CA ILE A 42 -4.16 33.01 16.77
C ILE A 42 -3.13 32.72 17.86
N GLY A 43 -2.17 33.65 18.07
CA GLY A 43 -1.23 33.61 19.19
C GLY A 43 -1.95 33.63 20.55
N ASP A 44 -2.86 34.58 20.71
CA ASP A 44 -3.69 34.69 21.91
C ASP A 44 -4.58 33.46 22.13
N LEU A 45 -5.19 32.93 21.07
CA LEU A 45 -6.02 31.73 21.16
C LEU A 45 -5.20 30.50 21.58
N LYS A 46 -3.95 30.38 21.09
CA LYS A 46 -3.00 29.36 21.51
C LYS A 46 -2.67 29.48 23.00
N ALA A 47 -2.38 30.66 23.48
CA ALA A 47 -2.12 30.88 24.90
C ALA A 47 -3.31 30.44 25.78
N VAL A 48 -4.53 30.75 25.37
CA VAL A 48 -5.75 30.31 26.08
C VAL A 48 -5.91 28.79 25.99
N ARG A 49 -5.61 28.17 24.84
CA ARG A 49 -5.61 26.70 24.70
C ARG A 49 -4.61 26.06 25.65
N ASP A 50 -3.39 26.59 25.71
CA ASP A 50 -2.30 26.05 26.52
C ASP A 50 -2.63 26.18 28.00
N ASP A 51 -3.17 27.33 28.43
CA ASP A 51 -3.64 27.54 29.81
C ASP A 51 -4.79 26.59 30.17
N LEU A 52 -5.76 26.40 29.25
CA LEU A 52 -6.87 25.46 29.45
C LEU A 52 -6.37 24.02 29.49
N THR A 53 -5.41 23.68 28.63
CA THR A 53 -4.81 22.35 28.58
C THR A 53 -4.06 22.06 29.87
N LEU A 54 -3.32 23.03 30.39
CA LEU A 54 -2.63 22.95 31.68
C LEU A 54 -3.61 22.75 32.84
N ARG A 55 -4.74 23.48 32.84
CA ARG A 55 -5.81 23.30 33.85
C ARG A 55 -6.49 21.96 33.73
N ILE A 56 -6.81 21.50 32.51
CA ILE A 56 -7.36 20.17 32.31
C ILE A 56 -6.39 19.08 32.79
N GLN A 57 -5.09 19.28 32.59
CA GLN A 57 -4.06 18.41 33.14
C GLN A 57 -4.02 18.46 34.66
N GLN A 58 -4.11 19.65 35.27
CA GLN A 58 -4.21 19.81 36.72
C GLN A 58 -5.50 19.23 37.29
N ASP A 59 -6.64 19.47 36.64
CA ASP A 59 -7.93 18.87 37.01
C ASP A 59 -7.92 17.33 36.87
N GLY A 60 -7.22 16.81 35.84
CA GLY A 60 -6.93 15.39 35.68
C GLY A 60 -6.11 14.80 36.82
N LEU A 61 -5.17 15.57 37.35
CA LEU A 61 -4.36 15.20 38.51
C LEU A 61 -5.20 15.15 39.82
N GLU A 62 -6.23 15.97 39.89
CA GLU A 62 -7.20 15.98 40.99
C GLU A 62 -8.39 15.00 40.78
N GLY A 63 -8.33 14.14 39.77
CA GLY A 63 -9.38 13.17 39.45
C GLY A 63 -10.62 13.75 38.78
N ARG A 64 -10.51 14.99 38.28
CA ARG A 64 -11.63 15.65 37.56
C ARG A 64 -11.53 15.34 36.06
N SER A 65 -12.62 14.83 35.50
CA SER A 65 -12.63 14.54 34.04
C SER A 65 -12.84 15.80 33.21
N CYS A 66 -12.05 15.95 32.18
CA CYS A 66 -12.26 16.99 31.15
C CYS A 66 -13.69 16.90 30.57
N SER A 67 -14.42 18.02 30.64
CA SER A 67 -15.79 18.07 30.13
C SER A 67 -15.82 17.84 28.61
N ASN A 68 -16.89 17.27 28.07
CA ASN A 68 -17.06 17.09 26.62
C ASN A 68 -16.97 18.44 25.86
N ARG A 69 -17.47 19.51 26.50
CA ARG A 69 -17.38 20.88 25.97
C ARG A 69 -15.92 21.34 25.83
N ALA A 70 -15.06 21.05 26.80
CA ALA A 70 -13.65 21.40 26.72
C ALA A 70 -12.93 20.62 25.61
N ARG A 71 -13.23 19.32 25.43
CA ARG A 71 -12.69 18.51 24.33
C ARG A 71 -13.13 19.01 22.95
N GLU A 72 -14.40 19.32 22.79
CA GLU A 72 -14.94 19.91 21.54
C GLU A 72 -14.30 21.26 21.25
N TRP A 73 -14.10 22.09 22.27
CA TRP A 73 -13.44 23.38 22.13
C TRP A 73 -11.98 23.22 21.70
N LEU A 74 -11.20 22.35 22.34
CA LEU A 74 -9.81 22.07 21.98
C LEU A 74 -9.70 21.57 20.52
N SER A 75 -10.60 20.69 20.10
CA SER A 75 -10.68 20.21 18.72
C SER A 75 -10.97 21.34 17.74
N ALA A 76 -11.90 22.24 18.07
CA ALA A 76 -12.25 23.39 17.24
C ALA A 76 -11.11 24.41 17.12
N VAL A 77 -10.33 24.60 18.19
CA VAL A 77 -9.12 25.43 18.19
C VAL A 77 -8.09 24.84 17.26
N GLN A 78 -7.81 23.55 17.33
CA GLN A 78 -6.84 22.85 16.48
C GLN A 78 -7.19 22.96 14.98
N VAL A 79 -8.48 22.82 14.64
CA VAL A 79 -8.97 23.05 13.26
C VAL A 79 -8.72 24.48 12.81
N THR A 80 -8.94 25.46 13.68
CA THR A 80 -8.76 26.89 13.38
C THR A 80 -7.27 27.24 13.23
N GLU A 81 -6.40 26.68 14.04
CA GLU A 81 -4.94 26.78 13.89
C GLU A 81 -4.46 26.26 12.55
N THR A 82 -4.93 25.07 12.16
CA THR A 82 -4.58 24.46 10.87
C THR A 82 -5.01 25.34 9.69
N LYS A 83 -6.25 25.86 9.72
CA LYS A 83 -6.75 26.80 8.70
C LYS A 83 -5.92 28.07 8.62
N THR A 84 -5.53 28.61 9.76
CA THR A 84 -4.70 29.82 9.86
C THR A 84 -3.31 29.57 9.30
N ALA A 85 -2.66 28.47 9.68
CA ALA A 85 -1.33 28.09 9.18
C ALA A 85 -1.32 27.95 7.64
N LEU A 86 -2.30 27.28 7.07
CA LEU A 86 -2.45 27.13 5.62
C LEU A 86 -2.62 28.49 4.91
N LEU A 87 -3.40 29.40 5.51
CA LEU A 87 -3.62 30.70 4.95
C LEU A 87 -2.35 31.57 5.00
N LEU A 88 -1.59 31.50 6.08
CA LEU A 88 -0.31 32.21 6.25
C LEU A 88 0.75 31.68 5.25
N VAL A 89 0.82 30.37 5.03
CA VAL A 89 1.72 29.79 4.02
C VAL A 89 1.38 30.30 2.62
N ARG A 90 0.08 30.34 2.26
CA ARG A 90 -0.39 30.88 0.96
C ARG A 90 -0.04 32.36 0.82
N PHE A 91 -0.18 33.13 1.86
CA PHE A 91 0.18 34.56 1.87
C PHE A 91 1.68 34.75 1.65
N ARG A 92 2.53 34.03 2.42
CA ARG A 92 4.00 34.09 2.32
C ARG A 92 4.51 33.65 0.95
N ARG A 93 3.98 32.56 0.37
CA ARG A 93 4.32 32.12 -1.00
C ARG A 93 3.94 33.17 -2.05
N ARG A 94 2.81 33.83 -1.86
CA ARG A 94 2.37 34.91 -2.75
C ARG A 94 3.26 36.13 -2.62
N GLU A 95 3.63 36.54 -1.42
CA GLU A 95 4.53 37.64 -1.18
C GLU A 95 5.91 37.41 -1.81
N GLN A 96 6.44 36.21 -1.75
CA GLN A 96 7.68 35.82 -2.42
C GLN A 96 7.53 35.90 -3.96
N ARG A 97 6.42 35.44 -4.52
CA ARG A 97 6.16 35.54 -5.98
C ARG A 97 5.99 37.02 -6.44
N THR A 98 5.46 37.86 -5.61
CA THR A 98 5.28 39.30 -5.91
C THR A 98 6.60 40.07 -5.87
N ARG A 99 7.53 39.70 -4.99
CA ARG A 99 8.91 40.23 -4.98
C ARG A 99 9.71 39.83 -6.24
N MET A 100 9.41 38.70 -6.86
CA MET A 100 10.09 38.21 -8.09
C MET A 100 9.51 38.81 -9.41
N ARG A 101 8.29 39.32 -9.43
CA ARG A 101 7.60 39.84 -10.63
C ARG A 101 7.27 41.31 -10.50
N ARG A 102 8.23 42.17 -10.76
CA ARG A 102 7.95 43.59 -11.08
C ARG A 102 7.41 43.62 -12.51
N ARG A 103 6.06 43.60 -12.70
CA ARG A 103 5.28 44.14 -13.86
C ARG A 103 3.95 43.38 -13.99
N CYS A 104 2.90 43.92 -13.45
CA CYS A 104 1.54 44.00 -13.95
C CYS A 104 0.57 44.44 -12.84
N LEU A 105 0.04 45.65 -12.96
CA LEU A 105 -0.73 46.36 -11.92
C LEU A 105 -2.25 46.13 -11.97
N SER A 106 -2.78 45.28 -12.88
CA SER A 106 -4.23 45.28 -13.15
C SER A 106 -5.02 44.05 -12.58
N CYS A 107 -4.35 43.00 -12.07
CA CYS A 107 -5.05 41.78 -11.60
C CYS A 107 -5.09 41.61 -10.07
N PHE A 108 -4.63 42.57 -9.28
CA PHE A 108 -4.40 42.38 -7.83
C PHE A 108 -5.66 42.51 -6.96
N GLY A 109 -6.68 43.24 -7.38
CA GLY A 109 -7.83 43.61 -6.52
C GLY A 109 -8.73 42.43 -6.11
N CYS A 110 -9.02 41.52 -7.02
CA CYS A 110 -10.04 40.50 -6.77
C CYS A 110 -9.52 39.32 -5.89
N ALA A 111 -8.23 38.97 -6.03
CA ALA A 111 -7.65 37.89 -5.25
C ALA A 111 -7.25 38.31 -3.82
N ASP A 112 -6.94 39.60 -3.63
CA ASP A 112 -6.69 40.16 -2.30
C ASP A 112 -7.99 40.27 -1.52
N TYR A 113 -9.09 40.65 -2.17
CA TYR A 113 -10.42 40.66 -1.57
C TYR A 113 -10.85 39.28 -1.09
N LYS A 114 -10.66 38.25 -1.91
CA LYS A 114 -10.98 36.83 -1.52
C LYS A 114 -10.14 36.37 -0.31
N LEU A 115 -8.89 36.81 -0.23
CA LEU A 115 -8.02 36.47 0.89
C LEU A 115 -8.42 37.21 2.16
N CYS A 116 -8.71 38.54 2.07
CA CYS A 116 -9.26 39.30 3.19
C CYS A 116 -10.56 38.72 3.73
N LYS A 117 -11.47 38.29 2.87
CA LYS A 117 -12.72 37.64 3.29
C LYS A 117 -12.46 36.35 4.08
N LYS A 118 -11.45 35.55 3.67
CA LYS A 118 -11.04 34.35 4.42
C LYS A 118 -10.40 34.70 5.77
N VAL A 119 -9.55 35.73 5.82
CA VAL A 119 -8.95 36.23 7.07
C VAL A 119 -10.04 36.65 8.04
N SER A 120 -10.99 37.45 7.58
CA SER A 120 -12.12 37.92 8.42
C SER A 120 -12.97 36.77 8.93
N ALA A 121 -13.22 35.75 8.11
CA ALA A 121 -13.99 34.58 8.54
C ALA A 121 -13.23 33.78 9.65
N ILE A 122 -11.92 33.69 9.55
CA ILE A 122 -11.11 32.99 10.58
C ILE A 122 -11.06 33.86 11.86
N LEU A 123 -10.85 35.17 11.75
CA LEU A 123 -10.89 36.08 12.91
C LEU A 123 -12.20 36.00 13.66
N LYS A 124 -13.33 35.96 12.94
CA LYS A 124 -14.65 35.75 13.55
C LYS A 124 -14.72 34.42 14.31
N SER A 125 -14.24 33.33 13.69
CA SER A 125 -14.21 32.00 14.36
C SER A 125 -13.30 32.02 15.60
N ILE A 126 -12.19 32.75 15.59
CA ILE A 126 -11.30 32.92 16.75
C ILE A 126 -12.03 33.67 17.87
N GLY A 127 -12.77 34.72 17.53
CA GLY A 127 -13.59 35.46 18.49
C GLY A 127 -14.65 34.56 19.17
N GLU A 128 -15.39 33.79 18.37
CA GLU A 128 -16.40 32.83 18.89
C GLU A 128 -15.78 31.73 19.78
N LEU A 129 -14.60 31.26 19.43
CA LEU A 129 -13.87 30.28 20.26
C LEU A 129 -13.38 30.91 21.58
N ARG A 130 -12.98 32.15 21.55
CA ARG A 130 -12.53 32.87 22.76
C ARG A 130 -13.69 33.11 23.74
N GLU A 131 -14.86 33.54 23.27
CA GLU A 131 -16.04 33.66 24.09
C GLU A 131 -16.47 32.33 24.74
N ARG A 132 -16.40 31.24 23.98
CA ARG A 132 -16.68 29.90 24.50
C ARG A 132 -15.69 29.42 25.56
N SER A 133 -14.43 29.86 25.52
CA SER A 133 -13.42 29.50 26.52
C SER A 133 -13.73 29.99 27.91
N GLU A 134 -14.40 31.16 28.04
CA GLU A 134 -14.80 31.71 29.34
C GLU A 134 -15.93 30.90 29.99
N ALA A 135 -16.83 30.33 29.19
CA ALA A 135 -17.91 29.44 29.71
C ALA A 135 -17.40 28.08 30.22
N ILE A 136 -16.19 27.68 29.81
CA ILE A 136 -15.58 26.42 30.22
C ILE A 136 -14.84 26.56 31.56
N LYS A 137 -14.46 27.75 31.95
CA LYS A 137 -13.71 28.04 33.20
C LYS A 137 -14.52 27.85 34.50
N THR A 138 -15.84 27.66 34.40
CA THR A 138 -16.76 27.67 35.55
C THR A 138 -17.36 26.34 36.02
N ASP A 139 -17.04 25.23 35.39
CA ASP A 139 -17.60 23.91 35.74
C ASP A 139 -16.64 23.07 36.63
N GLY A 140 -16.65 23.29 37.93
CA GLY A 140 -15.84 22.53 38.89
C GLY A 140 -16.68 21.59 39.76
N GLY A 141 -16.48 20.30 39.65
CA GLY A 141 -17.08 19.25 40.49
C GLY A 141 -16.07 18.18 40.90
N SER A 142 -15.99 17.91 42.20
CA SER A 142 -15.08 16.97 42.88
C SER A 142 -15.55 15.50 42.77
N ILE A 143 -14.60 14.54 42.51
CA ILE A 143 -14.88 13.09 42.59
C ILE A 143 -13.65 12.25 42.97
N GLN A 144 -13.90 11.24 43.78
CA GLN A 144 -12.97 10.22 44.29
C GLN A 144 -12.39 9.29 43.21
N VAL A 145 -11.13 8.89 43.38
CA VAL A 145 -10.35 8.05 42.47
C VAL A 145 -10.71 6.58 42.65
N THR A 146 -11.63 6.07 41.84
CA THR A 146 -11.82 4.64 41.59
C THR A 146 -11.45 4.31 40.15
N CYS A 147 -10.99 3.08 39.86
CA CYS A 147 -10.84 2.57 38.51
C CYS A 147 -12.13 2.84 37.74
N ARG A 148 -12.12 3.73 36.75
CA ARG A 148 -13.34 4.09 36.01
C ARG A 148 -13.44 3.28 34.75
N GLU A 149 -14.58 2.62 34.59
CA GLU A 149 -15.05 2.23 33.29
C GLU A 149 -15.12 3.47 32.39
N ILE A 150 -14.47 3.37 31.23
CA ILE A 150 -14.51 4.41 30.21
C ILE A 150 -15.76 4.15 29.36
N PRO A 151 -16.73 5.07 29.30
CA PRO A 151 -17.95 4.82 28.54
C PRO A 151 -17.63 4.63 27.05
N ILE A 152 -17.76 3.41 26.56
CA ILE A 152 -17.54 3.06 25.15
C ILE A 152 -18.90 2.85 24.50
N LYS A 153 -19.14 3.54 23.39
CA LYS A 153 -20.25 3.21 22.49
C LYS A 153 -19.89 1.92 21.77
N SER A 154 -20.82 0.96 21.69
CA SER A 154 -20.68 -0.38 21.12
C SER A 154 -19.49 -0.59 20.18
N VAL A 155 -18.59 -1.50 20.54
CA VAL A 155 -17.43 -1.90 19.74
C VAL A 155 -17.89 -2.89 18.69
N VAL A 156 -17.52 -2.66 17.42
CA VAL A 156 -17.83 -3.55 16.31
C VAL A 156 -16.49 -4.07 15.76
N GLY A 157 -16.36 -5.38 15.62
CA GLY A 157 -15.28 -6.02 14.84
C GLY A 157 -13.94 -6.25 15.53
N ASN A 158 -13.75 -5.89 16.80
CA ASN A 158 -12.44 -5.99 17.48
C ASN A 158 -12.36 -7.13 18.53
N THR A 159 -13.31 -8.04 18.56
CA THR A 159 -13.39 -9.12 19.57
C THR A 159 -12.16 -10.02 19.55
N THR A 160 -11.76 -10.49 18.39
CA THR A 160 -10.60 -11.40 18.25
C THR A 160 -9.28 -10.72 18.65
N MET A 161 -9.08 -9.45 18.26
CA MET A 161 -7.90 -8.69 18.65
C MET A 161 -7.86 -8.41 20.15
N MET A 162 -9.02 -8.13 20.73
CA MET A 162 -9.15 -7.94 22.18
C MET A 162 -8.82 -9.24 22.94
N GLU A 163 -9.31 -10.38 22.46
CA GLU A 163 -9.01 -11.69 23.04
C GLU A 163 -7.52 -12.00 22.99
N GLN A 164 -6.86 -11.77 21.85
CA GLN A 164 -5.40 -11.95 21.68
C GLN A 164 -4.60 -11.11 22.68
N VAL A 165 -4.99 -9.83 22.86
CA VAL A 165 -4.30 -8.97 23.82
C VAL A 165 -4.57 -9.40 25.26
N LEU A 166 -5.80 -9.79 25.60
CA LEU A 166 -6.15 -10.28 26.94
C LEU A 166 -5.42 -11.60 27.27
N GLU A 167 -5.30 -12.51 26.31
CA GLU A 167 -4.50 -13.73 26.44
C GLU A 167 -3.04 -13.39 26.75
N PHE A 168 -2.43 -12.49 25.95
CA PHE A 168 -1.08 -12.02 26.19
C PHE A 168 -0.89 -11.33 27.55
N LEU A 169 -1.89 -10.53 27.99
CA LEU A 169 -1.85 -9.89 29.29
C LEU A 169 -2.00 -10.89 30.45
N SER A 170 -2.58 -12.06 30.20
CA SER A 170 -2.74 -13.13 31.19
C SER A 170 -1.54 -14.06 31.27
N GLU A 171 -0.72 -14.15 30.22
CA GLU A 171 0.49 -14.97 30.20
C GLU A 171 1.56 -14.44 31.14
N GLU A 172 2.05 -15.30 32.04
CA GLU A 172 3.03 -14.95 33.07
C GLU A 172 4.47 -14.93 32.55
N GLU A 173 4.75 -15.60 31.43
CA GLU A 173 6.10 -16.12 31.24
C GLU A 173 7.10 -15.28 30.48
N GLU A 174 6.78 -14.36 29.56
CA GLU A 174 7.92 -13.85 28.79
C GLU A 174 7.88 -12.41 28.25
N ARG A 175 6.73 -11.80 28.11
CA ARG A 175 6.66 -10.59 27.29
C ARG A 175 6.05 -9.41 28.05
N GLY A 176 6.83 -8.33 28.20
CA GLY A 176 6.41 -7.20 29.02
C GLY A 176 5.82 -6.03 28.26
N ILE A 177 6.21 -5.79 27.00
CA ILE A 177 5.82 -4.60 26.25
C ILE A 177 5.03 -4.96 25.01
N ILE A 178 3.82 -4.38 24.89
CA ILE A 178 2.90 -4.57 23.77
C ILE A 178 2.77 -3.27 23.00
N GLY A 179 3.09 -3.28 21.73
CA GLY A 179 2.83 -2.18 20.80
C GLY A 179 1.61 -2.43 19.92
N VAL A 180 0.60 -1.59 20.02
CA VAL A 180 -0.58 -1.60 19.14
C VAL A 180 -0.46 -0.48 18.14
N TYR A 181 -0.36 -0.82 16.86
CA TYR A 181 -0.12 0.18 15.83
C TYR A 181 -1.15 0.13 14.70
N GLY A 182 -1.26 1.22 13.97
CA GLY A 182 -2.17 1.32 12.82
C GLY A 182 -2.50 2.77 12.47
N PRO A 183 -3.19 3.02 11.35
CA PRO A 183 -3.50 4.37 10.88
C PRO A 183 -4.35 5.17 11.86
N GLY A 184 -4.37 6.50 11.64
CA GLY A 184 -5.25 7.39 12.40
C GLY A 184 -6.72 7.06 12.18
N GLY A 185 -7.51 6.95 13.27
CA GLY A 185 -8.94 6.70 13.17
C GLY A 185 -9.35 5.23 13.01
N VAL A 186 -8.41 4.27 13.03
CA VAL A 186 -8.68 2.83 12.88
C VAL A 186 -9.28 2.18 14.15
N GLY A 187 -9.27 2.88 15.29
CA GLY A 187 -9.86 2.37 16.52
C GLY A 187 -8.89 1.88 17.59
N LYS A 188 -7.58 2.19 17.51
CA LYS A 188 -6.57 1.79 18.51
C LYS A 188 -6.95 2.20 19.95
N THR A 189 -7.31 3.46 20.14
CA THR A 189 -7.81 3.98 21.42
C THR A 189 -9.04 3.23 21.89
N THR A 190 -9.98 2.93 20.99
CA THR A 190 -11.20 2.17 21.32
C THR A 190 -10.87 0.75 21.76
N LEU A 191 -9.93 0.08 21.08
CA LEU A 191 -9.46 -1.25 21.48
C LEU A 191 -8.84 -1.22 22.89
N MET A 192 -7.95 -0.26 23.14
CA MET A 192 -7.29 -0.11 24.44
C MET A 192 -8.33 0.22 25.55
N GLN A 193 -9.34 1.06 25.26
CA GLN A 193 -10.42 1.34 26.17
C GLN A 193 -11.26 0.09 26.47
N SER A 194 -11.53 -0.73 25.44
CA SER A 194 -12.26 -2.00 25.62
C SER A 194 -11.50 -2.96 26.51
N ILE A 195 -10.18 -3.09 26.29
CA ILE A 195 -9.31 -3.92 27.13
C ILE A 195 -9.30 -3.41 28.58
N ASN A 196 -9.17 -2.11 28.80
CA ASN A 196 -9.22 -1.50 30.12
C ASN A 196 -10.53 -1.85 30.85
N ASN A 197 -11.68 -1.70 30.16
CA ASN A 197 -12.98 -1.97 30.76
C ASN A 197 -13.17 -3.46 31.05
N GLU A 198 -12.73 -4.33 30.14
CA GLU A 198 -12.80 -5.77 30.30
C GLU A 198 -11.99 -6.25 31.52
N LEU A 199 -10.78 -5.72 31.69
CA LEU A 199 -9.94 -6.00 32.84
C LEU A 199 -10.59 -5.55 34.16
N ILE A 200 -11.24 -4.39 34.16
CA ILE A 200 -11.98 -3.90 35.33
C ILE A 200 -13.17 -4.79 35.65
N THR A 201 -13.92 -5.23 34.63
CA THR A 201 -15.16 -5.99 34.78
C THR A 201 -14.92 -7.43 35.19
N LYS A 202 -13.96 -8.12 34.52
CA LYS A 202 -13.65 -9.54 34.80
C LYS A 202 -12.69 -9.74 35.97
N GLY A 203 -12.06 -8.66 36.45
CA GLY A 203 -10.97 -8.71 37.40
C GLY A 203 -9.62 -8.91 36.73
N HIS A 204 -8.57 -8.45 37.38
CA HIS A 204 -7.19 -8.51 36.87
C HIS A 204 -6.21 -8.84 37.97
N GLN A 205 -5.07 -9.36 37.57
CA GLN A 205 -3.97 -9.77 38.47
C GLN A 205 -2.99 -8.63 38.83
N TYR A 206 -3.26 -7.39 38.36
CA TYR A 206 -2.40 -6.24 38.60
C TYR A 206 -2.82 -5.50 39.86
N ASP A 207 -1.85 -5.05 40.68
CA ASP A 207 -2.10 -4.21 41.84
C ASP A 207 -2.54 -2.82 41.47
N VAL A 208 -2.04 -2.35 40.28
CA VAL A 208 -2.32 -1.00 39.78
C VAL A 208 -2.51 -1.01 38.24
N LEU A 209 -3.62 -0.47 37.78
CA LEU A 209 -3.89 -0.19 36.40
C LEU A 209 -3.77 1.32 36.16
N ILE A 210 -2.93 1.74 35.21
CA ILE A 210 -2.59 3.14 34.95
C ILE A 210 -2.88 3.44 33.51
N TRP A 211 -3.77 4.40 33.23
CA TRP A 211 -4.04 4.94 31.90
C TRP A 211 -3.41 6.31 31.71
N VAL A 212 -2.67 6.50 30.62
CA VAL A 212 -2.05 7.76 30.27
C VAL A 212 -2.42 8.10 28.83
N GLN A 213 -3.06 9.24 28.64
CA GLN A 213 -3.26 9.82 27.31
C GLN A 213 -2.00 10.64 26.99
N MET A 214 -1.25 10.25 25.97
CA MET A 214 -0.03 10.94 25.59
C MET A 214 -0.33 12.21 24.81
N SER A 215 0.46 13.26 25.07
CA SER A 215 0.48 14.50 24.28
C SER A 215 1.82 14.64 23.57
N ARG A 216 1.84 15.35 22.43
CA ARG A 216 3.06 15.52 21.63
C ARG A 216 4.19 16.29 22.34
N GLU A 217 3.83 17.19 23.26
CA GLU A 217 4.78 18.19 23.76
C GLU A 217 5.40 17.82 25.12
N PHE A 218 4.87 16.81 25.84
CA PHE A 218 5.23 16.54 27.25
C PHE A 218 5.39 15.06 27.60
N GLY A 219 5.98 14.24 26.70
CA GLY A 219 6.03 12.78 26.85
C GLY A 219 6.33 12.24 28.26
N GLU A 220 7.54 12.44 28.77
CA GLU A 220 7.99 11.92 30.06
C GLU A 220 7.28 12.59 31.26
N CYS A 221 7.09 13.89 31.21
CA CYS A 221 6.38 14.64 32.25
C CYS A 221 4.91 14.22 32.38
N THR A 222 4.24 13.96 31.28
CA THR A 222 2.84 13.50 31.27
C THR A 222 2.70 12.16 31.97
N ILE A 223 3.64 11.23 31.70
CA ILE A 223 3.67 9.92 32.35
C ILE A 223 3.91 10.07 33.86
N GLN A 224 4.92 10.86 34.26
CA GLN A 224 5.21 11.09 35.65
C GLN A 224 4.03 11.66 36.43
N GLN A 225 3.32 12.63 35.82
CA GLN A 225 2.13 13.25 36.43
C GLN A 225 1.00 12.23 36.60
N ALA A 226 0.67 11.51 35.53
CA ALA A 226 -0.42 10.55 35.53
C ALA A 226 -0.16 9.37 36.49
N VAL A 227 1.07 8.82 36.46
CA VAL A 227 1.49 7.74 37.35
C VAL A 227 1.51 8.20 38.82
N GLY A 228 2.05 9.39 39.04
CA GLY A 228 2.11 9.97 40.38
C GLY A 228 0.73 10.21 40.99
N ALA A 229 -0.18 10.80 40.20
CA ALA A 229 -1.57 11.01 40.63
C ALA A 229 -2.26 9.66 40.97
N ARG A 230 -2.03 8.62 40.12
CA ARG A 230 -2.60 7.28 40.34
C ARG A 230 -2.05 6.60 41.59
N LEU A 231 -0.81 6.88 41.95
CA LEU A 231 -0.14 6.32 43.15
C LEU A 231 -0.35 7.19 44.40
N GLY A 232 -1.03 8.33 44.29
CA GLY A 232 -1.24 9.26 45.39
C GLY A 232 0.03 10.00 45.81
N LEU A 233 1.00 10.17 44.89
CA LEU A 233 2.24 10.88 45.15
C LEU A 233 2.00 12.39 45.00
N SER A 234 2.47 13.16 45.98
CA SER A 234 2.48 14.64 45.89
C SER A 234 3.83 15.15 45.38
N TRP A 235 3.77 16.21 44.60
CA TRP A 235 4.94 16.91 44.06
C TRP A 235 5.07 18.30 44.63
N ASP A 236 6.32 18.70 44.90
CA ASP A 236 6.63 20.10 45.12
C ASP A 236 6.79 20.84 43.79
N GLU A 237 6.34 22.08 43.69
CA GLU A 237 6.44 22.89 42.46
C GLU A 237 7.86 23.01 41.89
N LYS A 238 8.88 22.88 42.74
CA LYS A 238 10.30 22.93 42.36
C LYS A 238 10.97 21.57 42.17
N GLU A 239 10.20 20.48 42.21
CA GLU A 239 10.74 19.13 42.14
C GLU A 239 11.19 18.75 40.72
N THR A 240 12.44 18.35 40.58
CA THR A 240 13.02 17.93 39.31
C THR A 240 12.40 16.63 38.80
N GLY A 241 12.40 16.43 37.46
CA GLY A 241 11.91 15.21 36.83
C GLY A 241 12.59 13.95 37.37
N GLU A 242 13.87 14.01 37.68
CA GLU A 242 14.65 12.89 38.27
C GLU A 242 14.15 12.51 39.67
N ASN A 243 13.83 13.48 40.51
CA ASN A 243 13.28 13.19 41.84
C ASN A 243 11.88 12.58 41.75
N ARG A 244 11.07 13.06 40.79
CA ARG A 244 9.76 12.45 40.52
C ARG A 244 9.89 11.02 40.03
N ALA A 245 10.84 10.76 39.13
CA ALA A 245 11.14 9.41 38.62
C ALA A 245 11.54 8.46 39.78
N LEU A 246 12.39 8.92 40.69
CA LEU A 246 12.82 8.13 41.82
C LEU A 246 11.64 7.78 42.77
N LYS A 247 10.74 8.73 43.03
CA LYS A 247 9.53 8.48 43.83
C LYS A 247 8.60 7.46 43.16
N ILE A 248 8.40 7.59 41.84
CA ILE A 248 7.59 6.66 41.03
C ILE A 248 8.21 5.25 41.09
N TYR A 249 9.51 5.17 40.82
CA TYR A 249 10.24 3.90 40.86
C TYR A 249 10.08 3.18 42.20
N ARG A 250 10.25 3.90 43.30
CA ARG A 250 10.08 3.32 44.66
C ARG A 250 8.67 2.82 44.93
N ALA A 251 7.67 3.51 44.37
CA ALA A 251 6.26 3.16 44.55
C ALA A 251 5.83 1.97 43.66
N LEU A 252 6.44 1.80 42.48
CA LEU A 252 6.05 0.77 41.49
C LEU A 252 6.88 -0.52 41.62
N ARG A 253 8.13 -0.47 42.07
CA ARG A 253 9.05 -1.62 42.05
C ARG A 253 8.56 -2.87 42.80
N GLN A 254 7.61 -2.72 43.69
CA GLN A 254 7.02 -3.81 44.49
C GLN A 254 5.58 -4.12 44.12
N LYS A 255 5.09 -3.49 43.05
CA LYS A 255 3.72 -3.65 42.59
C LYS A 255 3.69 -4.26 41.20
N ARG A 256 2.78 -5.18 40.98
CA ARG A 256 2.46 -5.65 39.63
C ARG A 256 1.55 -4.63 38.98
N PHE A 257 2.04 -3.92 37.98
CA PHE A 257 1.26 -2.88 37.30
C PHE A 257 1.05 -3.19 35.84
N LEU A 258 -0.04 -2.62 35.30
CA LEU A 258 -0.26 -2.48 33.85
C LEU A 258 -0.34 -1.00 33.51
N LEU A 259 0.60 -0.55 32.67
CA LEU A 259 0.63 0.82 32.16
C LEU A 259 0.09 0.85 30.72
N LEU A 260 -0.97 1.64 30.48
CA LEU A 260 -1.61 1.85 29.20
C LEU A 260 -1.29 3.26 28.70
N LEU A 261 -0.49 3.36 27.63
CA LEU A 261 -0.08 4.63 27.00
C LEU A 261 -0.82 4.79 25.69
N ASP A 262 -1.76 5.73 25.60
CA ASP A 262 -2.54 5.94 24.39
C ASP A 262 -1.98 7.07 23.54
N ASP A 263 -1.81 6.82 22.23
CA ASP A 263 -1.34 7.73 21.17
C ASP A 263 0.11 8.21 21.43
N VAL A 264 1.06 7.27 21.52
CA VAL A 264 2.50 7.54 21.67
C VAL A 264 3.10 7.97 20.33
N TRP A 265 3.88 9.05 20.34
CA TRP A 265 4.39 9.73 19.15
C TRP A 265 5.90 9.58 18.96
N GLU A 266 6.64 9.53 20.06
CA GLU A 266 8.09 9.48 20.11
C GLU A 266 8.54 8.38 21.07
N GLU A 267 9.77 7.96 20.96
CA GLU A 267 10.37 7.00 21.87
C GLU A 267 10.37 7.53 23.29
N ILE A 268 9.86 6.72 24.22
CA ILE A 268 9.78 7.04 25.63
C ILE A 268 10.77 6.17 26.38
N ASP A 269 11.70 6.80 27.07
CA ASP A 269 12.58 6.13 28.02
C ASP A 269 11.83 5.89 29.35
N LEU A 270 11.33 4.68 29.54
CA LEU A 270 10.58 4.31 30.76
C LEU A 270 11.39 4.54 32.01
N GLU A 271 12.70 4.32 31.99
CA GLU A 271 13.57 4.48 33.15
C GLU A 271 13.65 5.96 33.59
N LYS A 272 13.73 6.89 32.63
CA LYS A 272 13.67 8.34 32.91
C LYS A 272 12.33 8.77 33.46
N THR A 273 11.25 8.09 33.13
CA THR A 273 9.94 8.37 33.75
C THR A 273 9.82 7.80 35.16
N GLY A 274 10.72 6.90 35.57
CA GLY A 274 10.67 6.18 36.82
C GLY A 274 9.79 4.92 36.80
N VAL A 275 9.30 4.52 35.61
CA VAL A 275 8.55 3.28 35.47
C VAL A 275 9.52 2.11 35.32
N PRO A 276 9.48 1.10 36.21
CA PRO A 276 10.33 -0.08 36.08
C PRO A 276 10.06 -0.77 34.74
N ARG A 277 11.14 -1.18 34.08
CA ARG A 277 10.97 -1.94 32.83
C ARG A 277 10.34 -3.30 33.14
N PRO A 278 9.32 -3.72 32.38
CA PRO A 278 8.73 -5.04 32.54
C PRO A 278 9.78 -6.15 32.36
N ASP A 279 9.82 -7.08 33.30
CA ASP A 279 10.68 -8.25 33.27
C ASP A 279 9.96 -9.49 33.83
N ARG A 280 10.64 -10.64 33.84
CA ARG A 280 10.09 -11.91 34.34
C ARG A 280 9.82 -11.91 35.84
N GLU A 281 10.57 -11.12 36.62
CA GLU A 281 10.48 -11.08 38.08
C GLU A 281 9.31 -10.20 38.53
N ASN A 282 9.17 -9.01 37.91
CA ASN A 282 8.15 -8.05 38.33
C ASN A 282 6.76 -8.32 37.72
N LYS A 283 6.67 -9.14 36.67
CA LYS A 283 5.43 -9.52 35.95
C LYS A 283 4.55 -8.31 35.55
N CYS A 284 5.19 -7.16 35.38
CA CYS A 284 4.54 -5.94 34.93
C CYS A 284 4.34 -5.97 33.42
N LYS A 285 3.37 -5.17 32.93
CA LYS A 285 3.13 -5.02 31.52
C LYS A 285 2.99 -3.55 31.14
N VAL A 286 3.48 -3.21 29.96
CA VAL A 286 3.26 -1.90 29.32
C VAL A 286 2.61 -2.13 27.98
N MET A 287 1.48 -1.50 27.74
CA MET A 287 0.80 -1.51 26.46
C MET A 287 0.69 -0.10 25.94
N PHE A 288 1.07 0.12 24.70
CA PHE A 288 0.95 1.45 24.09
C PHE A 288 0.33 1.41 22.70
N THR A 289 -0.33 2.50 22.33
CA THR A 289 -0.85 2.67 20.96
C THR A 289 -0.02 3.69 20.22
N THR A 290 0.23 3.45 18.94
CA THR A 290 0.99 4.36 18.06
C THR A 290 0.51 4.26 16.60
N ARG A 291 1.02 5.15 15.76
CA ARG A 291 0.77 5.12 14.32
C ARG A 291 1.93 4.51 13.52
N SER A 292 3.03 4.15 14.17
CA SER A 292 4.26 3.67 13.53
C SER A 292 4.73 2.34 14.11
N ILE A 293 4.96 1.36 13.24
CA ILE A 293 5.62 0.10 13.65
C ILE A 293 7.09 0.33 14.04
N ALA A 294 7.75 1.34 13.45
CA ALA A 294 9.12 1.69 13.80
C ALA A 294 9.20 2.09 15.29
N LEU A 295 8.22 2.86 15.78
CA LEU A 295 8.15 3.21 17.20
C LEU A 295 7.92 1.98 18.09
N CYS A 296 7.15 0.99 17.62
CA CYS A 296 7.03 -0.28 18.36
C CYS A 296 8.38 -0.98 18.49
N ASN A 297 9.23 -0.93 17.45
CA ASN A 297 10.57 -1.49 17.49
C ASN A 297 11.48 -0.72 18.46
N ASN A 298 11.48 0.60 18.39
CA ASN A 298 12.31 1.48 19.23
C ASN A 298 11.96 1.33 20.71
N MET A 299 10.67 1.25 21.04
CA MET A 299 10.18 1.01 22.38
C MET A 299 10.44 -0.42 22.89
N GLY A 300 11.02 -1.29 22.06
CA GLY A 300 11.30 -2.69 22.41
C GLY A 300 10.03 -3.52 22.59
N ALA A 301 8.96 -3.23 21.85
CA ALA A 301 7.74 -4.03 21.91
C ALA A 301 8.01 -5.48 21.46
N GLU A 302 7.79 -6.41 22.33
CA GLU A 302 7.96 -7.85 22.08
C GLU A 302 6.77 -8.42 21.31
N TYR A 303 5.58 -7.92 21.62
CA TYR A 303 4.36 -8.22 20.88
C TYR A 303 3.87 -6.97 20.15
N LYS A 304 3.62 -7.09 18.83
CA LYS A 304 3.22 -5.99 17.96
C LYS A 304 1.94 -6.36 17.27
N LEU A 305 0.85 -5.69 17.67
CA LEU A 305 -0.46 -5.91 17.11
C LEU A 305 -0.81 -4.79 16.12
N ARG A 306 -1.04 -5.14 14.87
CA ARG A 306 -1.59 -4.21 13.89
C ARG A 306 -3.09 -4.18 14.01
N VAL A 307 -3.66 -2.99 14.18
CA VAL A 307 -5.12 -2.81 14.09
C VAL A 307 -5.49 -2.61 12.63
N GLU A 308 -6.17 -3.60 12.09
CA GLU A 308 -6.61 -3.61 10.69
C GLU A 308 -7.91 -2.80 10.51
N PHE A 309 -8.18 -2.44 9.25
CA PHE A 309 -9.46 -1.87 8.89
C PHE A 309 -10.58 -2.88 9.07
N LEU A 310 -11.80 -2.41 9.28
CA LEU A 310 -12.96 -3.29 9.46
C LEU A 310 -13.27 -4.03 8.16
N GLU A 311 -13.55 -5.32 8.29
CA GLU A 311 -14.11 -6.13 7.22
C GLU A 311 -15.47 -5.58 6.75
N LYS A 312 -15.85 -5.89 5.52
CA LYS A 312 -17.09 -5.38 4.89
C LYS A 312 -18.33 -5.55 5.77
N LYS A 313 -18.46 -6.70 6.45
CA LYS A 313 -19.58 -6.99 7.36
C LYS A 313 -19.61 -6.01 8.53
N HIS A 314 -18.51 -5.87 9.25
CA HIS A 314 -18.41 -5.02 10.43
C HIS A 314 -18.44 -3.52 10.06
N ALA A 315 -17.88 -3.15 8.90
CA ALA A 315 -17.98 -1.80 8.35
C ALA A 315 -19.44 -1.42 8.09
N TRP A 316 -20.22 -2.32 7.50
CA TRP A 316 -21.65 -2.15 7.30
C TRP A 316 -22.41 -2.00 8.62
N GLU A 317 -22.18 -2.88 9.59
CA GLU A 317 -22.80 -2.83 10.91
C GLU A 317 -22.53 -1.50 11.61
N LEU A 318 -21.26 -1.04 11.59
CA LEU A 318 -20.88 0.22 12.20
C LEU A 318 -21.56 1.42 11.52
N PHE A 319 -21.59 1.46 10.20
CA PHE A 319 -22.25 2.51 9.43
C PHE A 319 -23.76 2.56 9.74
N CYS A 320 -24.45 1.42 9.66
CA CYS A 320 -25.87 1.31 9.96
C CYS A 320 -26.19 1.76 11.38
N SER A 321 -25.28 1.49 12.35
CA SER A 321 -25.47 1.97 13.74
C SER A 321 -25.44 3.48 13.86
N LYS A 322 -24.87 4.21 12.88
CA LYS A 322 -24.76 5.68 12.88
C LYS A 322 -25.84 6.35 12.03
N VAL A 323 -26.35 5.68 11.03
CA VAL A 323 -27.48 6.19 10.22
C VAL A 323 -28.78 6.23 11.04
N TRP A 324 -28.96 5.32 12.03
CA TRP A 324 -30.09 5.22 12.95
C TRP A 324 -31.46 4.88 12.29
N ARG A 325 -31.65 5.19 11.01
CA ARG A 325 -32.85 4.98 10.22
C ARG A 325 -32.74 3.67 9.45
N LYS A 326 -33.00 2.56 10.14
CA LYS A 326 -32.96 1.21 9.51
C LYS A 326 -34.01 1.04 8.42
N ASP A 327 -35.16 1.71 8.59
CA ASP A 327 -36.24 1.76 7.62
C ASP A 327 -35.79 2.26 6.22
N LEU A 328 -34.93 3.28 6.16
CA LEU A 328 -34.39 3.79 4.90
C LEU A 328 -33.46 2.78 4.22
N LEU A 329 -32.69 2.05 5.00
CA LEU A 329 -31.76 1.04 4.49
C LEU A 329 -32.46 -0.27 4.05
N GLU A 330 -33.77 -0.42 4.29
CA GLU A 330 -34.57 -1.51 3.75
C GLU A 330 -34.98 -1.27 2.28
N SER A 331 -34.96 0.00 1.83
CA SER A 331 -35.13 0.32 0.40
C SER A 331 -33.95 -0.20 -0.42
N SER A 332 -34.21 -0.98 -1.45
CA SER A 332 -33.17 -1.60 -2.28
C SER A 332 -32.28 -0.57 -3.01
N SER A 333 -32.81 0.58 -3.38
CA SER A 333 -32.08 1.67 -4.05
C SER A 333 -31.15 2.39 -3.06
N ILE A 334 -31.66 2.83 -1.91
CA ILE A 334 -30.86 3.50 -0.88
C ILE A 334 -29.80 2.56 -0.31
N ARG A 335 -30.12 1.28 -0.14
CA ARG A 335 -29.16 0.28 0.34
C ARG A 335 -27.95 0.15 -0.58
N ARG A 336 -28.15 0.09 -1.90
CA ARG A 336 -27.03 0.04 -2.86
C ARG A 336 -26.14 1.28 -2.77
N LEU A 337 -26.75 2.46 -2.64
CA LEU A 337 -26.01 3.71 -2.47
C LEU A 337 -25.24 3.74 -1.15
N ALA A 338 -25.85 3.26 -0.07
CA ALA A 338 -25.20 3.11 1.22
C ALA A 338 -24.02 2.12 1.17
N GLU A 339 -24.14 1.00 0.45
CA GLU A 339 -23.04 0.04 0.22
C GLU A 339 -21.88 0.69 -0.55
N ILE A 340 -22.16 1.55 -1.53
CA ILE A 340 -21.13 2.33 -2.22
C ILE A 340 -20.42 3.27 -1.23
N ILE A 341 -21.18 4.04 -0.43
CA ILE A 341 -20.62 4.95 0.58
C ILE A 341 -19.72 4.19 1.57
N VAL A 342 -20.18 3.04 2.06
CA VAL A 342 -19.43 2.19 2.99
C VAL A 342 -18.14 1.69 2.33
N SER A 343 -18.19 1.27 1.07
CA SER A 343 -16.99 0.81 0.35
C SER A 343 -15.96 1.93 0.21
N LYS A 344 -16.39 3.17 -0.05
CA LYS A 344 -15.51 4.35 -0.13
C LYS A 344 -14.84 4.69 1.21
N CYS A 345 -15.44 4.30 2.33
CA CYS A 345 -14.80 4.41 3.65
C CYS A 345 -13.61 3.45 3.83
N GLY A 346 -13.46 2.43 2.97
CA GLY A 346 -12.36 1.46 3.01
C GLY A 346 -12.21 0.78 4.37
N GLY A 347 -13.31 0.54 5.11
CA GLY A 347 -13.28 -0.07 6.44
C GLY A 347 -12.74 0.82 7.57
N LEU A 348 -12.42 2.11 7.31
CA LEU A 348 -11.92 3.01 8.36
C LEU A 348 -13.05 3.42 9.31
N PRO A 349 -13.03 3.03 10.61
CA PRO A 349 -14.11 3.30 11.55
C PRO A 349 -14.48 4.78 11.65
N LEU A 350 -13.49 5.66 11.65
CA LEU A 350 -13.72 7.09 11.73
C LEU A 350 -14.50 7.62 10.52
N ALA A 351 -14.16 7.17 9.30
CA ALA A 351 -14.88 7.56 8.10
C ALA A 351 -16.32 7.03 8.13
N LEU A 352 -16.52 5.78 8.54
CA LEU A 352 -17.84 5.16 8.69
C LEU A 352 -18.71 5.90 9.69
N ILE A 353 -18.19 6.26 10.86
CA ILE A 353 -18.89 7.03 11.89
C ILE A 353 -19.25 8.41 11.37
N THR A 354 -18.30 9.08 10.72
CA THR A 354 -18.46 10.45 10.22
C THR A 354 -19.50 10.52 9.12
N LEU A 355 -19.41 9.63 8.14
CA LEU A 355 -20.34 9.59 7.00
C LEU A 355 -21.70 9.02 7.41
N GLY A 356 -21.75 7.99 8.26
CA GLY A 356 -23.00 7.50 8.81
C GLY A 356 -23.76 8.58 9.55
N GLY A 357 -23.07 9.40 10.35
CA GLY A 357 -23.67 10.58 11.01
C GLY A 357 -24.10 11.68 10.04
N ALA A 358 -23.35 11.90 8.95
CA ALA A 358 -23.74 12.87 7.92
C ALA A 358 -24.97 12.42 7.13
N MET A 359 -25.13 11.10 6.92
CA MET A 359 -26.24 10.50 6.21
C MET A 359 -27.47 10.26 7.09
N ALA A 360 -27.35 10.33 8.41
CA ALA A 360 -28.44 10.06 9.36
C ALA A 360 -29.69 10.94 9.17
N HIS A 361 -29.52 12.13 8.57
CA HIS A 361 -30.60 13.11 8.33
C HIS A 361 -31.01 13.19 6.85
N ARG A 362 -30.56 12.25 6.00
CA ARG A 362 -30.89 12.22 4.57
C ARG A 362 -32.03 11.24 4.33
N GLU A 363 -33.12 11.75 3.79
CA GLU A 363 -34.38 10.99 3.70
C GLU A 363 -34.69 10.55 2.26
N THR A 364 -34.18 11.27 1.25
CA THR A 364 -34.53 11.03 -0.14
C THR A 364 -33.42 10.29 -0.91
N GLU A 365 -33.82 9.53 -1.93
CA GLU A 365 -32.89 8.80 -2.79
C GLU A 365 -31.93 9.75 -3.52
N GLU A 366 -32.41 10.92 -3.94
CA GLU A 366 -31.62 11.95 -4.62
C GLU A 366 -30.49 12.48 -3.72
N GLU A 367 -30.73 12.63 -2.41
CA GLU A 367 -29.69 13.02 -1.45
C GLU A 367 -28.61 11.95 -1.33
N TRP A 368 -28.99 10.66 -1.36
CA TRP A 368 -28.06 9.55 -1.32
C TRP A 368 -27.26 9.42 -2.62
N ILE A 369 -27.90 9.62 -3.79
CA ILE A 369 -27.23 9.67 -5.09
C ILE A 369 -26.20 10.80 -5.07
N HIS A 370 -26.61 12.02 -4.70
CA HIS A 370 -25.72 13.16 -4.63
C HIS A 370 -24.52 12.91 -3.68
N ALA A 371 -24.77 12.37 -2.49
CA ALA A 371 -23.71 12.03 -1.54
C ALA A 371 -22.73 10.99 -2.11
N SER A 372 -23.22 9.96 -2.78
CA SER A 372 -22.43 8.93 -3.44
C SER A 372 -21.55 9.52 -4.56
N GLU A 373 -22.10 10.40 -5.39
CA GLU A 373 -21.38 11.09 -6.47
C GLU A 373 -20.30 12.02 -5.92
N VAL A 374 -20.63 12.85 -4.91
CA VAL A 374 -19.68 13.76 -4.25
C VAL A 374 -18.55 12.95 -3.62
N LEU A 375 -18.86 11.86 -2.91
CA LEU A 375 -17.86 11.04 -2.27
C LEU A 375 -16.93 10.35 -3.27
N THR A 376 -17.45 10.00 -4.45
CA THR A 376 -16.67 9.38 -5.52
C THR A 376 -15.76 10.38 -6.23
N ARG A 377 -16.25 11.58 -6.52
CA ARG A 377 -15.53 12.59 -7.31
C ARG A 377 -14.78 13.61 -6.47
N PHE A 378 -15.37 14.01 -5.35
CA PHE A 378 -14.87 15.11 -4.50
C PHE A 378 -15.00 14.78 -3.01
N PRO A 379 -14.33 13.72 -2.51
CA PRO A 379 -14.52 13.25 -1.13
C PRO A 379 -14.34 14.32 -0.06
N ALA A 380 -13.43 15.28 -0.29
CA ALA A 380 -13.17 16.39 0.64
C ALA A 380 -14.33 17.38 0.80
N GLU A 381 -15.28 17.43 -0.15
CA GLU A 381 -16.47 18.28 -0.08
C GLU A 381 -17.57 17.65 0.80
N MET A 382 -17.46 16.35 1.05
CA MET A 382 -18.41 15.65 1.92
C MET A 382 -18.24 16.10 3.37
N LYS A 383 -19.38 16.36 4.03
CA LYS A 383 -19.38 16.83 5.42
C LYS A 383 -18.66 15.85 6.35
N GLY A 384 -17.61 16.33 7.02
CA GLY A 384 -16.83 15.55 7.98
C GLY A 384 -15.57 14.90 7.40
N MET A 385 -15.46 14.68 6.07
CA MET A 385 -14.25 14.12 5.47
C MET A 385 -13.01 14.98 5.66
N ASN A 386 -13.17 16.30 5.80
CA ASN A 386 -12.05 17.16 6.16
C ASN A 386 -11.38 16.76 7.48
N TYR A 387 -12.13 16.25 8.45
CA TYR A 387 -11.58 15.77 9.72
C TYR A 387 -10.82 14.44 9.53
N VAL A 388 -11.37 13.53 8.74
CA VAL A 388 -10.69 12.26 8.37
C VAL A 388 -9.37 12.56 7.66
N PHE A 389 -9.41 13.47 6.67
CA PHE A 389 -8.22 13.86 5.91
C PHE A 389 -7.19 14.60 6.76
N ALA A 390 -7.61 15.39 7.76
CA ALA A 390 -6.68 16.03 8.69
C ALA A 390 -5.89 15.01 9.53
N LEU A 391 -6.49 13.89 9.90
CA LEU A 391 -5.81 12.82 10.61
C LEU A 391 -4.85 12.03 9.72
N LEU A 392 -5.23 11.75 8.47
CA LEU A 392 -4.35 11.10 7.50
C LEU A 392 -3.19 12.01 7.08
N LYS A 393 -3.49 13.32 6.94
CA LYS A 393 -2.49 14.35 6.64
C LYS A 393 -1.36 14.36 7.65
N PHE A 394 -1.66 14.08 8.88
CA PHE A 394 -0.65 13.98 9.91
C PHE A 394 0.38 12.87 9.61
N SER A 395 -0.07 11.65 9.25
CA SER A 395 0.84 10.58 8.86
C SER A 395 1.66 10.95 7.62
N TYR A 396 1.05 11.65 6.66
CA TYR A 396 1.71 12.16 5.46
C TYR A 396 2.76 13.26 5.77
N ASP A 397 2.42 14.23 6.61
CA ASP A 397 3.34 15.33 6.97
C ASP A 397 4.57 14.82 7.75
N ASN A 398 4.42 13.71 8.47
CA ASN A 398 5.51 13.06 9.21
C ASN A 398 6.41 12.16 8.34
N LEU A 399 6.13 12.01 7.06
CA LEU A 399 7.07 11.34 6.16
C LEU A 399 8.37 12.13 6.07
N GLU A 400 9.51 11.45 6.21
CA GLU A 400 10.83 12.06 6.38
C GLU A 400 11.29 12.92 5.20
N SER A 401 10.83 12.62 3.97
CA SER A 401 11.29 13.30 2.76
C SER A 401 10.17 13.62 1.78
N ASP A 402 10.40 14.67 0.98
CA ASP A 402 9.52 15.00 -0.15
C ASP A 402 9.50 13.91 -1.23
N LEU A 403 10.61 13.16 -1.35
CA LEU A 403 10.68 11.98 -2.19
C LEU A 403 9.65 10.93 -1.76
N LEU A 404 9.61 10.60 -0.47
CA LEU A 404 8.67 9.61 0.08
C LEU A 404 7.21 10.07 -0.08
N ARG A 405 6.97 11.37 0.08
CA ARG A 405 5.65 11.97 -0.18
C ARG A 405 5.24 11.85 -1.65
N SER A 406 6.16 12.10 -2.59
CA SER A 406 5.89 11.94 -4.03
C SER A 406 5.61 10.49 -4.39
N CYS A 407 6.40 9.55 -3.89
CA CYS A 407 6.19 8.11 -4.06
C CYS A 407 4.82 7.66 -3.54
N PHE A 408 4.41 8.15 -2.37
CA PHE A 408 3.09 7.89 -1.81
C PHE A 408 1.96 8.41 -2.72
N LEU A 409 2.05 9.66 -3.17
CA LEU A 409 1.02 10.26 -4.02
C LEU A 409 0.90 9.53 -5.36
N TYR A 410 2.00 9.02 -5.89
CA TYR A 410 2.00 8.25 -7.13
C TYR A 410 1.23 6.93 -7.03
N CYS A 411 1.23 6.28 -5.88
CA CYS A 411 0.45 5.04 -5.66
C CYS A 411 -1.07 5.27 -5.83
N ALA A 412 -1.57 6.48 -5.66
CA ALA A 412 -2.98 6.79 -5.82
C ALA A 412 -3.46 6.81 -7.28
N LEU A 413 -2.54 6.70 -8.25
CA LEU A 413 -2.87 6.61 -9.69
C LEU A 413 -3.54 5.28 -10.06
N PHE A 414 -3.35 4.26 -9.26
CA PHE A 414 -3.97 2.95 -9.44
C PHE A 414 -5.41 2.90 -8.92
N PRO A 415 -6.22 1.91 -9.33
CA PRO A 415 -7.58 1.74 -8.82
C PRO A 415 -7.64 1.53 -7.31
N GLU A 416 -8.84 1.63 -6.78
CA GLU A 416 -9.11 1.32 -5.37
C GLU A 416 -8.81 -0.15 -5.07
N GLU A 417 -8.13 -0.42 -3.95
CA GLU A 417 -7.75 -1.76 -3.49
C GLU A 417 -6.93 -2.59 -4.51
N HIS A 418 -6.42 -1.96 -5.55
CA HIS A 418 -5.64 -2.64 -6.59
C HIS A 418 -4.29 -3.10 -6.05
N PRO A 419 -3.93 -4.39 -6.22
CA PRO A 419 -2.60 -4.88 -5.88
C PRO A 419 -1.60 -4.36 -6.93
N ILE A 420 -0.65 -3.52 -6.51
CA ILE A 420 0.38 -2.92 -7.35
C ILE A 420 1.66 -3.72 -7.18
N GLU A 421 2.22 -4.24 -8.27
CA GLU A 421 3.53 -4.88 -8.23
C GLU A 421 4.62 -3.88 -7.85
N ILE A 422 5.42 -4.24 -6.85
CA ILE A 422 6.46 -3.34 -6.32
C ILE A 422 7.49 -3.01 -7.39
N GLU A 423 7.93 -3.98 -8.18
CA GLU A 423 8.91 -3.76 -9.25
C GLU A 423 8.39 -2.76 -10.28
N GLN A 424 7.16 -2.95 -10.76
CA GLN A 424 6.50 -2.04 -11.70
C GLN A 424 6.35 -0.63 -11.12
N LEU A 425 5.96 -0.51 -9.86
CA LEU A 425 5.82 0.79 -9.19
C LEU A 425 7.17 1.53 -9.12
N VAL A 426 8.23 0.80 -8.79
CA VAL A 426 9.60 1.34 -8.74
C VAL A 426 10.08 1.79 -10.12
N GLU A 427 9.76 1.05 -11.17
CA GLU A 427 10.07 1.43 -12.55
C GLU A 427 9.41 2.74 -12.96
N TYR A 428 8.14 2.96 -12.58
CA TYR A 428 7.49 4.25 -12.79
C TYR A 428 8.14 5.38 -11.99
N TRP A 429 8.54 5.13 -10.73
CA TRP A 429 9.25 6.13 -9.92
C TRP A 429 10.62 6.50 -10.53
N VAL A 430 11.30 5.54 -11.15
CA VAL A 430 12.52 5.80 -11.93
C VAL A 430 12.20 6.63 -13.17
N GLY A 431 11.13 6.29 -13.88
CA GLY A 431 10.66 7.02 -15.05
C GLY A 431 10.33 8.48 -14.74
N GLU A 432 9.62 8.74 -13.63
CA GLU A 432 9.33 10.10 -13.17
C GLU A 432 10.58 10.86 -12.64
N GLY A 433 11.68 10.14 -12.45
CA GLY A 433 12.91 10.72 -11.90
C GLY A 433 12.91 10.88 -10.39
N PHE A 434 11.99 10.22 -9.68
CA PHE A 434 11.99 10.17 -8.21
C PHE A 434 13.21 9.39 -7.72
N LEU A 435 13.52 8.28 -8.40
CA LEU A 435 14.67 7.44 -8.08
C LEU A 435 15.73 7.57 -9.17
N THR A 436 16.93 7.86 -8.76
CA THR A 436 18.12 7.89 -9.65
C THR A 436 19.14 6.89 -9.16
N SER A 437 19.76 6.17 -10.09
CA SER A 437 20.90 5.31 -9.79
C SER A 437 22.10 6.19 -9.45
N SER A 438 22.33 6.45 -8.18
CA SER A 438 23.52 7.13 -7.69
C SER A 438 24.37 6.16 -6.87
N ASN A 439 25.67 6.12 -7.15
CA ASN A 439 26.69 5.41 -6.36
C ASN A 439 26.52 3.86 -6.28
N GLY A 440 26.07 3.20 -7.36
CA GLY A 440 26.03 1.73 -7.42
C GLY A 440 24.95 1.06 -6.52
N VAL A 441 24.06 1.83 -5.91
CA VAL A 441 22.94 1.29 -5.18
C VAL A 441 21.86 0.85 -6.16
N ASN A 442 21.43 -0.39 -6.05
CA ASN A 442 20.33 -0.93 -6.87
C ASN A 442 19.03 -0.16 -6.56
N THR A 443 18.49 0.48 -7.58
CA THR A 443 17.30 1.35 -7.51
C THR A 443 16.09 0.58 -7.02
N ILE A 444 15.98 -0.71 -7.35
CA ILE A 444 14.90 -1.59 -6.89
C ILE A 444 14.95 -1.74 -5.38
N TYR A 445 16.12 -1.99 -4.79
CA TYR A 445 16.24 -2.12 -3.33
C TYR A 445 15.89 -0.82 -2.59
N LYS A 446 16.26 0.33 -3.18
CA LYS A 446 15.84 1.63 -2.67
C LYS A 446 14.31 1.79 -2.71
N GLY A 447 13.67 1.33 -3.78
CA GLY A 447 12.21 1.30 -3.90
C GLY A 447 11.56 0.46 -2.82
N TYR A 448 12.05 -0.75 -2.59
CA TYR A 448 11.56 -1.62 -1.50
C TYR A 448 11.71 -0.98 -0.12
N PHE A 449 12.80 -0.26 0.11
CA PHE A 449 13.02 0.47 1.36
C PHE A 449 11.97 1.57 1.56
N LEU A 450 11.73 2.42 0.56
CA LEU A 450 10.70 3.46 0.62
C LEU A 450 9.29 2.90 0.81
N ILE A 451 9.00 1.77 0.18
CA ILE A 451 7.72 1.06 0.39
C ILE A 451 7.61 0.55 1.83
N GLY A 452 8.72 0.06 2.40
CA GLY A 452 8.79 -0.30 3.81
C GLY A 452 8.41 0.86 4.73
N ASP A 453 8.94 2.07 4.47
CA ASP A 453 8.62 3.27 5.23
C ASP A 453 7.15 3.68 5.08
N LEU A 454 6.59 3.60 3.87
CA LEU A 454 5.17 3.88 3.63
C LEU A 454 4.24 2.87 4.33
N LYS A 455 4.63 1.61 4.38
CA LYS A 455 3.93 0.58 5.17
C LYS A 455 4.05 0.86 6.67
N ALA A 456 5.24 1.24 7.13
CA ALA A 456 5.49 1.60 8.52
C ALA A 456 4.67 2.80 8.97
N ALA A 457 4.43 3.76 8.08
CA ALA A 457 3.54 4.90 8.30
C ALA A 457 2.05 4.55 8.18
N CYS A 458 1.70 3.29 7.90
CA CYS A 458 0.32 2.82 7.67
C CYS A 458 -0.40 3.54 6.51
N LEU A 459 0.34 3.97 5.50
CA LEU A 459 -0.19 4.61 4.29
C LEU A 459 -0.31 3.63 3.12
N LEU A 460 0.46 2.53 3.15
CA LEU A 460 0.33 1.38 2.27
C LEU A 460 0.20 0.09 3.08
N GLU A 461 -0.32 -0.94 2.47
CA GLU A 461 -0.32 -2.29 3.02
C GLU A 461 0.27 -3.29 2.02
N THR A 462 0.53 -4.50 2.47
CA THR A 462 0.91 -5.60 1.59
C THR A 462 -0.31 -5.99 0.75
N GLY A 463 -0.12 -6.20 -0.55
CA GLY A 463 -1.16 -6.73 -1.43
C GLY A 463 -1.45 -8.21 -1.14
N ASP A 464 -2.02 -8.88 -2.10
CA ASP A 464 -2.35 -10.30 -1.99
C ASP A 464 -1.08 -11.16 -1.92
N GLU A 465 0.01 -10.67 -2.52
CA GLU A 465 1.34 -11.26 -2.44
C GLU A 465 2.34 -10.31 -1.78
N LYS A 466 3.47 -10.86 -1.29
CA LYS A 466 4.54 -10.05 -0.68
C LYS A 466 5.22 -9.09 -1.65
N THR A 467 5.15 -9.40 -2.95
CA THR A 467 5.67 -8.56 -4.04
C THR A 467 4.77 -7.40 -4.38
N GLN A 468 3.60 -7.32 -3.74
CA GLN A 468 2.57 -6.34 -4.04
C GLN A 468 2.32 -5.41 -2.87
N VAL A 469 1.84 -4.22 -3.22
CA VAL A 469 1.30 -3.24 -2.27
C VAL A 469 -0.07 -2.78 -2.72
N LYS A 470 -0.89 -2.39 -1.77
CA LYS A 470 -2.18 -1.77 -2.05
C LYS A 470 -2.45 -0.60 -1.13
N MET A 471 -3.39 0.25 -1.53
CA MET A 471 -3.78 1.44 -0.80
C MET A 471 -5.28 1.38 -0.50
N TYR A 472 -5.66 1.60 0.74
CA TYR A 472 -7.08 1.67 1.13
C TYR A 472 -7.79 2.85 0.48
N ASN A 473 -9.07 2.69 0.16
CA ASN A 473 -9.88 3.67 -0.57
C ASN A 473 -9.84 5.07 0.04
N VAL A 474 -9.99 5.17 1.36
CA VAL A 474 -9.95 6.47 2.05
C VAL A 474 -8.56 7.10 2.01
N VAL A 475 -7.49 6.29 2.07
CA VAL A 475 -6.10 6.76 1.97
C VAL A 475 -5.81 7.22 0.54
N ARG A 476 -6.31 6.48 -0.47
CA ARG A 476 -6.23 6.87 -1.87
C ARG A 476 -6.94 8.21 -2.14
N SER A 477 -8.19 8.33 -1.66
CA SER A 477 -8.95 9.57 -1.77
C SER A 477 -8.23 10.75 -1.11
N PHE A 478 -7.59 10.52 0.03
CA PHE A 478 -6.75 11.51 0.70
C PHE A 478 -5.50 11.85 -0.14
N ALA A 479 -4.82 10.85 -0.72
CA ALA A 479 -3.64 11.06 -1.55
C ALA A 479 -3.97 11.90 -2.81
N LEU A 480 -5.07 11.59 -3.50
CA LEU A 480 -5.54 12.37 -4.65
C LEU A 480 -5.91 13.81 -4.25
N TRP A 481 -6.54 14.00 -3.09
CA TRP A 481 -6.82 15.32 -2.56
C TRP A 481 -5.54 16.11 -2.24
N MET A 482 -4.53 15.46 -1.65
CA MET A 482 -3.22 16.07 -1.41
C MET A 482 -2.51 16.42 -2.71
N ALA A 483 -2.51 15.53 -3.68
CA ALA A 483 -1.88 15.70 -4.98
C ALA A 483 -2.51 16.83 -5.81
N SER A 484 -3.80 17.12 -5.60
CA SER A 484 -4.49 18.29 -6.16
C SER A 484 -4.28 19.58 -5.35
N GLU A 485 -3.20 19.68 -4.56
CA GLU A 485 -2.95 20.80 -3.62
C GLU A 485 -4.18 21.08 -2.75
N GLN A 486 -4.70 20.04 -2.09
CA GLN A 486 -5.87 20.08 -1.22
C GLN A 486 -7.15 20.56 -1.96
N GLY A 487 -7.30 20.10 -3.20
CA GLY A 487 -8.47 20.42 -4.02
C GLY A 487 -8.40 21.78 -4.70
N THR A 488 -7.28 22.52 -4.58
CA THR A 488 -7.14 23.86 -5.19
C THR A 488 -6.95 23.79 -6.72
N TYR A 489 -6.26 22.72 -7.21
CA TYR A 489 -5.93 22.52 -8.61
C TYR A 489 -6.39 21.15 -9.09
N LYS A 490 -7.71 20.93 -9.12
CA LYS A 490 -8.32 19.67 -9.55
C LYS A 490 -7.95 19.28 -10.99
N GLU A 491 -7.56 20.25 -11.81
CA GLU A 491 -7.22 20.08 -13.22
C GLU A 491 -5.80 19.50 -13.45
N LEU A 492 -4.94 19.45 -12.40
CA LEU A 492 -3.56 18.97 -12.55
C LEU A 492 -3.46 17.43 -12.59
N ILE A 493 -4.45 16.73 -12.11
CA ILE A 493 -4.45 15.28 -11.99
C ILE A 493 -5.79 14.77 -12.45
N LEU A 494 -5.77 14.00 -13.54
CA LEU A 494 -6.93 13.27 -14.06
C LEU A 494 -6.74 11.78 -13.77
N VAL A 495 -7.36 11.30 -12.70
CA VAL A 495 -7.23 9.90 -12.25
C VAL A 495 -8.60 9.26 -12.15
N GLU A 496 -8.97 8.54 -13.20
CA GLU A 496 -10.27 7.88 -13.36
C GLU A 496 -10.09 6.39 -13.78
N PRO A 497 -9.30 5.60 -13.03
CA PRO A 497 -9.09 4.19 -13.35
C PRO A 497 -10.32 3.35 -13.00
N SER A 498 -10.56 2.27 -13.76
CA SER A 498 -11.66 1.30 -13.55
C SER A 498 -13.06 1.93 -13.48
N MET A 499 -13.27 3.09 -14.11
CA MET A 499 -14.57 3.79 -14.13
C MET A 499 -15.51 3.28 -15.24
N GLY A 500 -15.03 2.35 -16.07
CA GLY A 500 -15.79 1.76 -17.17
C GLY A 500 -16.00 2.71 -18.37
N HIS A 501 -15.18 3.75 -18.49
CA HIS A 501 -15.24 4.70 -19.61
C HIS A 501 -15.05 3.99 -20.96
N THR A 502 -15.95 4.24 -21.91
CA THR A 502 -15.84 3.75 -23.28
C THR A 502 -15.17 4.77 -24.22
N GLU A 503 -15.20 6.03 -23.84
CA GLU A 503 -14.53 7.14 -24.51
C GLU A 503 -13.58 7.84 -23.55
N ALA A 504 -12.48 8.35 -24.05
CA ALA A 504 -11.57 9.15 -23.25
C ALA A 504 -12.25 10.45 -22.78
N PRO A 505 -11.96 10.96 -21.58
CA PRO A 505 -12.45 12.25 -21.11
C PRO A 505 -12.15 13.36 -22.10
N LYS A 506 -12.99 14.42 -22.11
CA LYS A 506 -12.86 15.53 -23.08
C LYS A 506 -11.46 16.14 -23.06
N ALA A 507 -10.94 16.45 -24.25
CA ALA A 507 -9.57 16.97 -24.46
C ALA A 507 -9.26 18.24 -23.63
N GLU A 508 -10.27 19.01 -23.26
CA GLU A 508 -10.12 20.20 -22.41
C GLU A 508 -9.60 19.86 -21.03
N ASN A 509 -10.01 18.72 -20.47
CA ASN A 509 -9.59 18.25 -19.14
C ASN A 509 -8.11 17.82 -19.09
N TRP A 510 -7.54 17.47 -20.25
CA TRP A 510 -6.15 17.02 -20.34
C TRP A 510 -5.14 18.17 -20.39
N ARG A 511 -5.55 19.36 -20.84
CA ARG A 511 -4.64 20.45 -21.18
C ARG A 511 -3.75 20.93 -20.03
N GLN A 512 -4.24 20.89 -18.80
CA GLN A 512 -3.50 21.31 -17.60
C GLN A 512 -2.92 20.14 -16.81
N ALA A 513 -3.27 18.92 -17.18
CA ALA A 513 -2.88 17.74 -16.43
C ALA A 513 -1.36 17.52 -16.46
N LEU A 514 -0.82 17.19 -15.30
CA LEU A 514 0.54 16.68 -15.11
C LEU A 514 0.56 15.17 -15.20
N VAL A 515 -0.48 14.54 -14.69
CA VAL A 515 -0.63 13.09 -14.63
C VAL A 515 -2.03 12.70 -15.07
N ILE A 516 -2.11 11.69 -15.94
CA ILE A 516 -3.37 11.10 -16.37
C ILE A 516 -3.30 9.59 -16.17
N SER A 517 -4.25 9.08 -15.42
CA SER A 517 -4.44 7.64 -15.23
C SER A 517 -5.87 7.25 -15.63
N LEU A 518 -5.98 6.52 -16.70
CA LEU A 518 -7.23 5.96 -17.25
C LEU A 518 -7.12 4.43 -17.37
N LEU A 519 -6.28 3.82 -16.56
CA LEU A 519 -6.03 2.38 -16.60
C LEU A 519 -7.31 1.59 -16.28
N ASP A 520 -7.40 0.38 -16.82
CA ASP A 520 -8.49 -0.57 -16.60
C ASP A 520 -9.88 0.02 -16.91
N ASN A 521 -10.00 0.67 -18.07
CA ASN A 521 -11.26 1.15 -18.61
C ASN A 521 -11.63 0.35 -19.89
N ARG A 522 -12.67 0.79 -20.58
CA ARG A 522 -13.12 0.21 -21.85
C ARG A 522 -12.97 1.18 -23.00
N ILE A 523 -11.97 2.07 -22.93
CA ILE A 523 -11.74 3.12 -23.91
C ILE A 523 -11.48 2.50 -25.29
N GLN A 524 -12.22 2.96 -26.28
CA GLN A 524 -12.13 2.49 -27.67
C GLN A 524 -11.36 3.46 -28.55
N THR A 525 -11.48 4.76 -28.26
CA THR A 525 -10.92 5.84 -29.06
C THR A 525 -10.29 6.92 -28.19
N LEU A 526 -9.19 7.48 -28.69
CA LEU A 526 -8.53 8.63 -28.10
C LEU A 526 -8.79 9.88 -28.95
N PRO A 527 -8.75 11.09 -28.38
CA PRO A 527 -8.90 12.35 -29.13
C PRO A 527 -7.81 12.51 -30.20
N GLU A 528 -8.18 12.96 -31.40
CA GLU A 528 -7.21 13.14 -32.48
C GLU A 528 -6.17 14.23 -32.22
N LYS A 529 -6.56 15.31 -31.57
CA LYS A 529 -5.69 16.44 -31.23
C LYS A 529 -5.73 16.70 -29.74
N LEU A 530 -4.63 16.43 -29.09
CA LEU A 530 -4.49 16.59 -27.66
C LEU A 530 -3.28 17.50 -27.37
N ILE A 531 -3.50 18.57 -26.62
CA ILE A 531 -2.45 19.52 -26.25
C ILE A 531 -2.22 19.41 -24.75
N CYS A 532 -1.18 18.67 -24.35
CA CYS A 532 -0.83 18.40 -22.96
C CYS A 532 0.65 18.77 -22.69
N PRO A 533 1.01 20.06 -22.70
CA PRO A 533 2.41 20.48 -22.65
C PRO A 533 3.10 20.23 -21.30
N LYS A 534 2.35 19.82 -20.27
CA LYS A 534 2.85 19.60 -18.92
C LYS A 534 2.77 18.14 -18.48
N LEU A 535 2.19 17.28 -19.30
CA LEU A 535 1.94 15.89 -18.94
C LEU A 535 3.24 15.11 -18.78
N THR A 536 3.48 14.55 -17.61
CA THR A 536 4.65 13.73 -17.32
C THR A 536 4.33 12.24 -17.31
N THR A 537 3.15 11.84 -16.87
CA THR A 537 2.69 10.44 -16.84
C THR A 537 1.37 10.25 -17.57
N LEU A 538 1.30 9.25 -18.42
CA LEU A 538 0.10 8.79 -19.10
C LEU A 538 -0.05 7.28 -18.94
N MET A 539 -1.08 6.87 -18.20
CA MET A 539 -1.42 5.47 -17.94
C MET A 539 -2.72 5.11 -18.68
N LEU A 540 -2.60 4.26 -19.70
CA LEU A 540 -3.72 3.74 -20.51
C LEU A 540 -3.79 2.21 -20.48
N GLN A 541 -2.99 1.55 -19.63
CA GLN A 541 -2.93 0.10 -19.59
C GLN A 541 -4.28 -0.55 -19.26
N GLN A 542 -4.45 -1.81 -19.70
CA GLN A 542 -5.66 -2.61 -19.52
C GLN A 542 -6.93 -2.05 -20.20
N ASN A 543 -6.77 -1.13 -21.17
CA ASN A 543 -7.85 -0.72 -22.07
C ASN A 543 -7.94 -1.69 -23.27
N SER A 544 -8.47 -2.89 -23.07
CA SER A 544 -8.47 -3.97 -24.06
C SER A 544 -9.24 -3.67 -25.34
N TYR A 545 -10.08 -2.65 -25.37
CA TYR A 545 -10.83 -2.20 -26.54
C TYR A 545 -10.11 -1.11 -27.35
N LEU A 546 -9.01 -0.53 -26.83
CA LEU A 546 -8.23 0.49 -27.53
C LEU A 546 -7.36 -0.18 -28.61
N LYS A 547 -7.72 0.03 -29.88
CA LYS A 547 -7.07 -0.61 -31.05
C LYS A 547 -6.09 0.30 -31.78
N LYS A 548 -6.30 1.60 -31.71
CA LYS A 548 -5.49 2.59 -32.45
C LYS A 548 -5.24 3.84 -31.63
N ILE A 549 -4.04 4.39 -31.80
CA ILE A 549 -3.67 5.71 -31.33
C ILE A 549 -3.69 6.66 -32.53
N PRO A 550 -4.35 7.83 -32.46
CA PRO A 550 -4.35 8.80 -33.56
C PRO A 550 -2.95 9.23 -33.98
N THR A 551 -2.72 9.46 -35.25
CA THR A 551 -1.37 9.72 -35.83
C THR A 551 -0.66 10.91 -35.20
N GLY A 552 -1.39 11.96 -34.80
CA GLY A 552 -0.85 13.17 -34.15
C GLY A 552 -0.91 13.19 -32.63
N PHE A 553 -1.29 12.09 -31.99
CA PHE A 553 -1.60 12.06 -30.55
C PHE A 553 -0.46 12.53 -29.65
N PHE A 554 0.77 12.09 -29.91
CA PHE A 554 1.95 12.40 -29.09
C PHE A 554 2.62 13.73 -29.42
N MET A 555 2.16 14.45 -30.45
CA MET A 555 2.85 15.63 -30.99
C MET A 555 3.00 16.78 -29.98
N HIS A 556 2.11 16.88 -29.01
CA HIS A 556 2.06 18.00 -28.06
C HIS A 556 2.21 17.56 -26.59
N MET A 557 3.05 16.52 -26.35
CA MET A 557 3.38 16.00 -25.04
C MET A 557 4.92 16.00 -24.81
N PRO A 558 5.59 17.15 -24.93
CA PRO A 558 7.06 17.19 -25.02
C PRO A 558 7.81 16.81 -23.73
N VAL A 559 7.10 16.77 -22.60
CA VAL A 559 7.68 16.47 -21.27
C VAL A 559 7.23 15.13 -20.70
N LEU A 560 6.59 14.29 -21.53
CA LEU A 560 6.11 12.98 -21.09
C LEU A 560 7.31 12.08 -20.74
N ARG A 561 7.27 11.49 -19.56
CA ARG A 561 8.31 10.65 -18.97
C ARG A 561 7.91 9.20 -18.84
N VAL A 562 6.64 8.97 -18.49
CA VAL A 562 6.09 7.63 -18.31
C VAL A 562 4.89 7.46 -19.22
N LEU A 563 4.93 6.44 -20.06
CA LEU A 563 3.84 6.02 -20.94
C LEU A 563 3.61 4.52 -20.77
N ASP A 564 2.41 4.15 -20.33
CA ASP A 564 1.99 2.77 -20.24
C ASP A 564 0.75 2.51 -21.11
N LEU A 565 0.94 1.64 -22.12
CA LEU A 565 -0.06 1.17 -23.08
C LEU A 565 -0.30 -0.33 -22.95
N SER A 566 0.21 -0.95 -21.89
CA SER A 566 0.20 -2.40 -21.72
C SER A 566 -1.22 -2.97 -21.67
N PHE A 567 -1.37 -4.18 -22.18
CA PHE A 567 -2.65 -4.90 -22.25
C PHE A 567 -3.77 -4.13 -22.97
N THR A 568 -3.40 -3.29 -23.95
CA THR A 568 -4.34 -2.72 -24.93
C THR A 568 -4.34 -3.58 -26.20
N SER A 569 -5.32 -3.37 -27.08
CA SER A 569 -5.38 -4.05 -28.38
C SER A 569 -4.73 -3.26 -29.52
N ILE A 570 -3.80 -2.35 -29.21
CA ILE A 570 -3.09 -1.52 -30.19
C ILE A 570 -2.28 -2.41 -31.13
N THR A 571 -2.41 -2.18 -32.44
CA THR A 571 -1.71 -2.94 -33.48
C THR A 571 -0.52 -2.19 -34.10
N GLU A 572 -0.47 -0.87 -33.93
CA GLU A 572 0.58 0.00 -34.49
C GLU A 572 0.84 1.19 -33.57
N ILE A 573 2.07 1.66 -33.55
CA ILE A 573 2.48 2.88 -32.84
C ILE A 573 2.64 4.01 -33.86
N PRO A 574 1.99 5.18 -33.64
CA PRO A 574 2.08 6.29 -34.59
C PRO A 574 3.49 6.91 -34.62
N LEU A 575 3.92 7.38 -35.80
CA LEU A 575 5.23 8.02 -36.00
C LEU A 575 5.44 9.27 -35.12
N SER A 576 4.36 9.83 -34.56
CA SER A 576 4.43 10.92 -33.59
C SER A 576 5.11 10.55 -32.27
N ILE A 577 5.38 9.26 -32.03
CA ILE A 577 6.15 8.79 -30.86
C ILE A 577 7.51 9.51 -30.76
N LYS A 578 8.13 9.85 -31.89
CA LYS A 578 9.42 10.59 -31.94
C LYS A 578 9.45 11.92 -31.19
N TYR A 579 8.30 12.53 -30.91
CA TYR A 579 8.23 13.80 -30.19
C TYR A 579 8.32 13.64 -28.67
N LEU A 580 8.26 12.41 -28.16
CA LEU A 580 8.35 12.12 -26.73
C LEU A 580 9.82 12.04 -26.25
N VAL A 581 10.61 13.08 -26.54
CA VAL A 581 12.07 13.10 -26.31
C VAL A 581 12.47 13.04 -24.83
N GLU A 582 11.54 13.33 -23.91
CA GLU A 582 11.74 13.23 -22.47
C GLU A 582 11.26 11.89 -21.89
N LEU A 583 10.89 10.90 -22.73
CA LEU A 583 10.37 9.62 -22.24
C LEU A 583 11.49 8.77 -21.63
N TYR A 584 11.27 8.28 -20.42
CA TYR A 584 12.14 7.39 -19.65
C TYR A 584 11.59 5.97 -19.54
N HIS A 585 10.28 5.82 -19.44
CA HIS A 585 9.61 4.53 -19.32
C HIS A 585 8.51 4.39 -20.37
N LEU A 586 8.59 3.30 -21.13
CA LEU A 586 7.59 2.91 -22.12
C LEU A 586 7.24 1.44 -21.94
N SER A 587 5.99 1.16 -21.59
CA SER A 587 5.45 -0.19 -21.59
C SER A 587 4.40 -0.36 -22.69
N MET A 588 4.57 -1.39 -23.50
CA MET A 588 3.64 -1.86 -24.52
C MET A 588 3.38 -3.37 -24.36
N SER A 589 3.61 -3.86 -23.15
CA SER A 589 3.45 -5.28 -22.81
C SER A 589 2.03 -5.78 -23.15
N GLY A 590 1.95 -6.99 -23.70
CA GLY A 590 0.65 -7.62 -24.00
C GLY A 590 -0.18 -6.89 -25.08
N THR A 591 0.42 -5.98 -25.86
CA THR A 591 -0.25 -5.33 -26.99
C THR A 591 -0.24 -6.23 -28.24
N LYS A 592 -0.97 -5.84 -29.29
CA LYS A 592 -1.02 -6.56 -30.57
C LYS A 592 -0.18 -5.92 -31.67
N ILE A 593 0.83 -5.14 -31.29
CA ILE A 593 1.74 -4.53 -32.24
C ILE A 593 2.49 -5.60 -33.04
N SER A 594 2.64 -5.37 -34.35
CA SER A 594 3.36 -6.28 -35.26
C SER A 594 4.73 -5.76 -35.70
N VAL A 595 4.91 -4.45 -35.73
CA VAL A 595 6.14 -3.78 -36.15
C VAL A 595 6.38 -2.58 -35.23
N LEU A 596 7.64 -2.39 -34.82
CA LEU A 596 8.05 -1.14 -34.16
C LEU A 596 8.41 -0.07 -35.18
N PRO A 597 8.02 1.20 -34.99
CA PRO A 597 8.45 2.28 -35.87
C PRO A 597 9.93 2.62 -35.63
N GLN A 598 10.67 2.89 -36.68
CA GLN A 598 12.07 3.33 -36.61
C GLN A 598 12.23 4.60 -35.76
N GLU A 599 11.22 5.46 -35.76
CA GLU A 599 11.13 6.70 -34.98
C GLU A 599 11.27 6.51 -33.46
N LEU A 600 11.09 5.28 -32.95
CA LEU A 600 11.33 4.96 -31.55
C LEU A 600 12.78 5.26 -31.13
N GLY A 601 13.74 5.10 -32.04
CA GLY A 601 15.15 5.43 -31.83
C GLY A 601 15.43 6.90 -31.48
N ASN A 602 14.45 7.82 -31.68
CA ASN A 602 14.60 9.20 -31.26
C ASN A 602 14.45 9.42 -29.75
N LEU A 603 13.96 8.41 -29.01
CA LEU A 603 13.73 8.48 -27.56
C LEU A 603 15.04 8.28 -26.76
N ARG A 604 16.00 9.16 -26.95
CA ARG A 604 17.37 9.06 -26.43
C ARG A 604 17.47 8.99 -24.90
N LYS A 605 16.41 9.34 -24.17
CA LYS A 605 16.34 9.29 -22.70
C LYS A 605 15.67 8.02 -22.18
N LEU A 606 15.16 7.18 -23.08
CA LEU A 606 14.44 5.97 -22.69
C LEU A 606 15.38 5.03 -21.93
N LYS A 607 14.97 4.63 -20.74
CA LYS A 607 15.67 3.70 -19.85
C LYS A 607 15.01 2.36 -19.77
N HIS A 608 13.69 2.32 -19.84
CA HIS A 608 12.89 1.12 -19.71
C HIS A 608 11.96 0.96 -20.91
N LEU A 609 12.12 -0.12 -21.64
CA LEU A 609 11.26 -0.53 -22.75
C LEU A 609 10.73 -1.94 -22.48
N ASP A 610 9.42 -2.01 -22.17
CA ASP A 610 8.76 -3.29 -21.94
C ASP A 610 7.85 -3.66 -23.10
N LEU A 611 8.21 -4.75 -23.77
CA LEU A 611 7.54 -5.36 -24.91
C LEU A 611 7.17 -6.81 -24.61
N GLN A 612 7.17 -7.23 -23.36
CA GLN A 612 6.85 -8.62 -23.01
C GLN A 612 5.43 -8.99 -23.50
N ARG A 613 5.23 -10.27 -23.85
CA ARG A 613 3.93 -10.80 -24.29
C ARG A 613 3.33 -10.10 -25.52
N THR A 614 4.13 -9.42 -26.34
CA THR A 614 3.71 -8.90 -27.64
C THR A 614 3.86 -9.98 -28.72
N GLN A 615 3.04 -11.00 -28.65
CA GLN A 615 3.15 -12.21 -29.47
C GLN A 615 3.05 -11.99 -30.97
N PHE A 616 2.54 -10.84 -31.40
CA PHE A 616 2.39 -10.49 -32.82
C PHE A 616 3.57 -9.68 -33.34
N LEU A 617 4.54 -9.32 -32.50
CA LEU A 617 5.70 -8.51 -32.89
C LEU A 617 6.65 -9.35 -33.74
N GLN A 618 6.70 -9.07 -35.01
CA GLN A 618 7.51 -9.80 -36.02
C GLN A 618 8.74 -9.04 -36.41
N THR A 619 8.67 -7.71 -36.52
CA THR A 619 9.76 -6.86 -37.01
C THR A 619 10.14 -5.79 -36.00
N ILE A 620 11.41 -5.74 -35.66
CA ILE A 620 12.02 -4.64 -34.91
C ILE A 620 13.14 -4.05 -35.80
N PRO A 621 12.93 -2.87 -36.38
CA PRO A 621 14.00 -2.19 -37.11
C PRO A 621 15.19 -1.94 -36.18
N ARG A 622 16.40 -2.21 -36.66
CA ARG A 622 17.65 -2.01 -35.93
C ARG A 622 17.74 -0.61 -35.32
N ASP A 623 17.43 0.40 -36.09
CA ASP A 623 17.50 1.81 -35.67
C ASP A 623 16.48 2.17 -34.56
N ALA A 624 15.41 1.39 -34.42
CA ALA A 624 14.44 1.60 -33.35
C ALA A 624 15.03 1.39 -31.94
N ILE A 625 16.05 0.52 -31.84
CA ILE A 625 16.66 0.10 -30.55
C ILE A 625 18.09 0.59 -30.39
N CYS A 626 18.96 0.45 -31.41
CA CYS A 626 20.40 0.77 -31.31
C CYS A 626 20.70 2.22 -30.91
N TRP A 627 19.81 3.13 -31.19
CA TRP A 627 19.93 4.54 -30.82
C TRP A 627 19.52 4.86 -29.36
N LEU A 628 18.96 3.92 -28.62
CA LEU A 628 18.51 4.11 -27.25
C LEU A 628 19.66 3.98 -26.24
N SER A 629 20.65 4.85 -26.35
CA SER A 629 21.93 4.76 -25.63
C SER A 629 21.82 4.76 -24.09
N LYS A 630 20.68 5.14 -23.53
CA LYS A 630 20.40 5.14 -22.09
C LYS A 630 19.53 3.98 -21.62
N LEU A 631 19.25 3.03 -22.52
CA LEU A 631 18.36 1.91 -22.18
C LEU A 631 19.02 1.01 -21.13
N GLU A 632 18.35 0.86 -20.01
CA GLU A 632 18.76 0.02 -18.86
C GLU A 632 18.00 -1.32 -18.86
N VAL A 633 16.75 -1.33 -19.33
CA VAL A 633 15.88 -2.49 -19.36
C VAL A 633 15.24 -2.63 -20.73
N LEU A 634 15.45 -3.78 -21.37
CA LEU A 634 14.77 -4.21 -22.60
C LEU A 634 14.10 -5.55 -22.33
N ASN A 635 12.76 -5.60 -22.38
CA ASN A 635 12.04 -6.81 -22.09
C ASN A 635 11.25 -7.30 -23.31
N LEU A 636 11.76 -8.38 -23.94
CA LEU A 636 11.18 -9.08 -25.09
C LEU A 636 10.75 -10.51 -24.71
N TYR A 637 10.45 -10.75 -23.43
CA TYR A 637 10.05 -12.04 -22.92
C TYR A 637 8.62 -12.41 -23.40
N TYR A 638 8.45 -13.57 -24.02
CA TYR A 638 7.22 -13.95 -24.75
C TYR A 638 6.87 -12.97 -25.88
N SER A 639 7.88 -12.49 -26.62
CA SER A 639 7.70 -11.47 -27.64
C SER A 639 8.55 -11.78 -28.89
N TYR A 640 9.22 -10.80 -29.43
CA TYR A 640 10.06 -10.89 -30.62
C TYR A 640 11.08 -12.03 -30.57
N ALA A 641 11.12 -12.82 -31.66
CA ALA A 641 12.03 -13.95 -31.81
C ALA A 641 12.72 -13.98 -33.18
N GLY A 642 12.72 -12.90 -33.91
CA GLY A 642 13.30 -12.76 -35.25
C GLY A 642 14.84 -12.72 -35.29
N TRP A 643 15.51 -13.20 -34.25
CA TRP A 643 16.97 -13.19 -34.13
C TRP A 643 17.64 -14.01 -35.24
N GLY A 644 18.43 -13.36 -36.08
CA GLY A 644 19.27 -14.06 -37.06
C GLY A 644 18.64 -14.35 -38.43
N LEU A 645 17.43 -13.92 -38.68
CA LEU A 645 16.82 -13.95 -40.00
C LEU A 645 17.40 -12.77 -40.85
N GLN A 646 18.64 -12.87 -41.26
CA GLN A 646 19.18 -11.92 -42.25
C GLN A 646 18.55 -12.23 -43.61
N SER A 647 17.55 -11.47 -44.03
CA SER A 647 17.14 -11.44 -45.42
C SER A 647 18.16 -10.66 -46.25
N PHE A 648 18.85 -11.36 -47.18
CA PHE A 648 19.79 -10.77 -48.08
C PHE A 648 19.14 -10.06 -49.31
N GLN A 649 18.02 -9.38 -49.06
CA GLN A 649 17.41 -8.57 -50.14
C GLN A 649 17.78 -7.10 -49.95
N GLU A 650 18.38 -6.46 -50.94
CA GLU A 650 19.01 -5.14 -50.94
C GLU A 650 18.04 -3.97 -50.58
N ASP A 651 16.74 -4.18 -50.43
CA ASP A 651 15.73 -3.13 -50.13
C ASP A 651 14.97 -3.34 -48.79
N GLU A 652 15.39 -4.30 -47.96
CA GLU A 652 14.69 -4.55 -46.66
C GLU A 652 15.34 -3.79 -45.51
N VAL A 653 14.48 -3.34 -44.55
CA VAL A 653 14.90 -2.66 -43.33
C VAL A 653 15.76 -3.63 -42.52
N GLU A 654 16.97 -3.22 -42.12
CA GLU A 654 17.83 -4.01 -41.23
C GLU A 654 17.10 -4.31 -39.93
N GLU A 655 16.90 -5.60 -39.63
CA GLU A 655 16.26 -6.06 -38.41
C GLU A 655 17.25 -6.17 -37.25
N LEU A 656 16.72 -6.09 -36.03
CA LEU A 656 17.50 -6.17 -34.79
C LEU A 656 18.10 -7.58 -34.61
N GLY A 657 19.42 -7.66 -34.50
CA GLY A 657 20.20 -8.85 -34.17
C GLY A 657 20.82 -8.80 -32.77
N PHE A 658 21.38 -9.94 -32.31
CA PHE A 658 22.07 -9.96 -31.00
C PHE A 658 23.29 -9.04 -30.96
N ALA A 659 24.04 -8.96 -32.04
CA ALA A 659 25.21 -8.06 -32.16
C ALA A 659 24.84 -6.60 -31.93
N ASP A 660 23.61 -6.22 -32.28
CA ASP A 660 23.16 -4.85 -32.15
C ASP A 660 22.86 -4.48 -30.69
N LEU A 661 22.52 -5.44 -29.86
CA LEU A 661 22.30 -5.22 -28.43
C LEU A 661 23.58 -4.89 -27.66
N GLU A 662 24.76 -5.23 -28.20
CA GLU A 662 26.03 -4.88 -27.58
C GLU A 662 26.31 -3.37 -27.62
N TYR A 663 25.65 -2.61 -28.50
CA TYR A 663 25.73 -1.13 -28.51
C TYR A 663 25.00 -0.48 -27.34
N LEU A 664 24.18 -1.24 -26.58
CA LEU A 664 23.43 -0.74 -25.43
C LEU A 664 24.29 -0.82 -24.15
N GLU A 665 25.28 0.06 -24.03
CA GLU A 665 26.27 0.07 -22.93
C GLU A 665 25.66 0.13 -21.51
N ASN A 666 24.44 0.66 -21.37
CA ASN A 666 23.79 0.83 -20.08
C ASN A 666 22.80 -0.32 -19.74
N LEU A 667 22.67 -1.32 -20.62
CA LEU A 667 21.74 -2.42 -20.44
C LEU A 667 22.10 -3.23 -19.19
N THR A 668 21.13 -3.41 -18.31
CA THR A 668 21.28 -4.19 -17.06
C THR A 668 20.34 -5.38 -17.02
N THR A 669 19.19 -5.26 -17.69
CA THR A 669 18.15 -6.28 -17.69
C THR A 669 17.68 -6.54 -19.11
N LEU A 670 17.71 -7.81 -19.51
CA LEU A 670 17.28 -8.26 -20.81
C LEU A 670 16.32 -9.44 -20.66
N GLY A 671 15.13 -9.30 -21.26
CA GLY A 671 14.19 -10.39 -21.46
C GLY A 671 14.22 -10.84 -22.92
N ILE A 672 14.37 -12.12 -23.21
CA ILE A 672 14.51 -12.65 -24.57
C ILE A 672 13.60 -13.85 -24.79
N THR A 673 13.11 -13.98 -26.02
CA THR A 673 12.44 -15.16 -26.56
C THR A 673 13.26 -15.79 -27.67
N VAL A 674 13.41 -17.11 -27.66
CA VAL A 674 14.19 -17.89 -28.61
C VAL A 674 13.34 -19.06 -29.13
N LEU A 675 13.31 -19.25 -30.46
CA LEU A 675 12.52 -20.29 -31.15
C LEU A 675 13.36 -21.39 -31.81
N SER A 676 14.68 -21.38 -31.69
CA SER A 676 15.54 -22.44 -32.23
C SER A 676 16.76 -22.68 -31.38
N LEU A 677 17.28 -23.92 -31.43
CA LEU A 677 18.50 -24.29 -30.73
C LEU A 677 19.72 -23.53 -31.24
N GLU A 678 19.77 -23.22 -32.53
CA GLU A 678 20.85 -22.45 -33.14
C GLU A 678 20.86 -21.02 -32.58
N THR A 679 19.73 -20.35 -32.57
CA THR A 679 19.58 -19.02 -31.97
C THR A 679 19.94 -19.01 -30.50
N LEU A 680 19.55 -20.08 -29.76
CA LEU A 680 19.90 -20.22 -28.35
C LEU A 680 21.42 -20.34 -28.14
N LYS A 681 22.14 -21.12 -28.98
CA LYS A 681 23.59 -21.25 -28.95
C LYS A 681 24.25 -19.94 -29.27
N THR A 682 23.84 -19.30 -30.37
CA THR A 682 24.32 -17.96 -30.78
C THR A 682 24.20 -16.92 -29.68
N LEU A 683 23.05 -16.87 -28.98
CA LEU A 683 22.84 -15.97 -27.85
C LEU A 683 23.91 -16.08 -26.76
N PHE A 684 24.35 -17.31 -26.48
CA PHE A 684 25.36 -17.56 -25.44
C PHE A 684 26.80 -17.47 -25.95
N GLU A 685 27.00 -17.42 -27.26
CA GLU A 685 28.32 -17.15 -27.89
C GLU A 685 28.66 -15.66 -27.85
N PHE A 686 27.68 -14.77 -27.84
CA PHE A 686 27.85 -13.33 -27.62
C PHE A 686 28.27 -13.04 -26.17
N GLY A 687 29.61 -12.81 -26.00
CA GLY A 687 30.28 -12.85 -24.68
C GLY A 687 29.83 -11.84 -23.63
N ALA A 688 29.08 -10.76 -23.95
CA ALA A 688 28.65 -9.74 -22.99
C ALA A 688 27.16 -9.84 -22.62
N LEU A 689 26.30 -10.26 -23.53
CA LEU A 689 24.84 -10.22 -23.37
C LEU A 689 24.31 -11.13 -22.29
N HIS A 690 24.93 -12.31 -22.10
CA HIS A 690 24.45 -13.29 -21.11
C HIS A 690 24.38 -12.76 -19.68
N LYS A 691 25.19 -11.75 -19.33
CA LYS A 691 25.20 -11.12 -17.99
C LYS A 691 23.93 -10.32 -17.71
N HIS A 692 23.24 -9.88 -18.74
CA HIS A 692 22.07 -9.03 -18.66
C HIS A 692 20.77 -9.80 -18.77
N ILE A 693 20.82 -11.08 -19.20
CA ILE A 693 19.62 -11.90 -19.35
C ILE A 693 19.06 -12.26 -17.98
N GLN A 694 17.90 -11.70 -17.68
CA GLN A 694 17.15 -12.02 -16.48
C GLN A 694 15.88 -12.84 -16.78
N HIS A 695 15.32 -12.71 -17.99
CA HIS A 695 14.13 -13.45 -18.40
C HIS A 695 14.42 -14.14 -19.73
N LEU A 696 14.31 -15.47 -19.75
CA LEU A 696 14.53 -16.29 -20.94
C LEU A 696 13.30 -17.15 -21.23
N HIS A 697 12.76 -17.00 -22.42
CA HIS A 697 11.71 -17.87 -22.95
C HIS A 697 12.23 -18.66 -24.13
N VAL A 698 12.11 -19.98 -24.06
CA VAL A 698 12.54 -20.92 -25.11
C VAL A 698 11.29 -21.65 -25.57
N GLU A 699 10.96 -21.56 -26.84
CA GLU A 699 9.76 -22.15 -27.41
C GLU A 699 10.09 -22.89 -28.73
N GLU A 700 9.43 -24.02 -28.96
CA GLU A 700 9.53 -24.81 -30.20
C GLU A 700 10.94 -25.30 -30.61
N CYS A 701 11.89 -25.34 -29.66
CA CYS A 701 13.21 -25.89 -29.88
C CYS A 701 13.19 -27.45 -29.84
N ASN A 702 12.74 -28.09 -30.89
CA ASN A 702 12.52 -29.54 -30.92
C ASN A 702 13.81 -30.39 -30.93
N ASP A 703 14.96 -29.85 -31.39
CA ASP A 703 16.25 -30.53 -31.32
C ASP A 703 16.91 -30.48 -29.92
N LEU A 704 16.27 -29.91 -28.94
CA LEU A 704 16.77 -29.73 -27.59
C LEU A 704 16.45 -30.99 -26.74
N LEU A 705 17.39 -31.89 -26.60
CA LEU A 705 17.24 -33.09 -25.77
C LEU A 705 17.37 -32.81 -24.26
N TYR A 706 18.22 -31.87 -23.90
CA TYR A 706 18.46 -31.41 -22.53
C TYR A 706 18.87 -29.95 -22.51
N PHE A 707 18.45 -29.26 -21.45
CA PHE A 707 18.72 -27.83 -21.30
C PHE A 707 20.04 -27.56 -20.59
N ASN A 708 21.06 -28.32 -20.88
CA ASN A 708 22.40 -28.12 -20.35
C ASN A 708 23.27 -27.43 -21.38
N LEU A 709 23.31 -26.11 -21.33
CA LEU A 709 24.26 -25.34 -22.09
C LEU A 709 25.45 -25.02 -21.16
N PRO A 710 26.69 -25.47 -21.47
CA PRO A 710 27.88 -25.15 -20.67
C PRO A 710 28.04 -23.67 -20.38
N SER A 711 27.53 -22.85 -21.28
CA SER A 711 27.46 -21.39 -21.12
C SER A 711 26.54 -20.93 -20.02
N LEU A 712 25.44 -21.64 -19.72
CA LEU A 712 24.50 -21.32 -18.65
C LEU A 712 25.07 -21.55 -17.25
N THR A 713 25.90 -22.57 -17.07
CA THR A 713 26.52 -22.89 -15.78
C THR A 713 27.49 -21.80 -15.32
N ASN A 714 28.15 -21.13 -16.28
CA ASN A 714 29.06 -20.02 -15.98
C ASN A 714 28.39 -18.66 -16.04
N HIS A 715 27.33 -18.49 -16.81
CA HIS A 715 26.76 -17.20 -17.20
C HIS A 715 25.28 -16.98 -16.81
N GLY A 716 24.54 -18.03 -16.47
CA GLY A 716 23.11 -17.93 -16.07
C GLY A 716 22.85 -17.41 -14.64
N ARG A 717 23.85 -16.88 -13.95
CA ARG A 717 23.74 -16.45 -12.55
C ARG A 717 22.71 -15.36 -12.29
N ASN A 718 22.36 -14.56 -13.32
CA ASN A 718 21.42 -13.47 -13.22
C ASN A 718 20.00 -13.81 -13.67
N LEU A 719 19.80 -15.05 -14.20
CA LEU A 719 18.51 -15.47 -14.72
C LEU A 719 17.50 -15.61 -13.58
N ARG A 720 16.41 -14.86 -13.65
CA ARG A 720 15.31 -14.84 -12.66
C ARG A 720 14.08 -15.60 -13.13
N ARG A 721 13.77 -15.54 -14.43
CA ARG A 721 12.63 -16.24 -15.01
C ARG A 721 13.06 -17.09 -16.18
N LEU A 722 12.76 -18.38 -16.12
CA LEU A 722 12.97 -19.33 -17.21
C LEU A 722 11.64 -19.97 -17.59
N SER A 723 11.30 -19.87 -18.85
CA SER A 723 10.15 -20.58 -19.43
C SER A 723 10.60 -21.43 -20.61
N ILE A 724 10.22 -22.70 -20.61
CA ILE A 724 10.46 -23.62 -21.70
C ILE A 724 9.10 -24.16 -22.15
N LYS A 725 8.77 -23.95 -23.42
CA LYS A 725 7.47 -24.28 -23.96
C LYS A 725 7.60 -25.05 -25.29
N SER A 726 6.78 -26.06 -25.48
CA SER A 726 6.64 -26.81 -26.73
C SER A 726 7.96 -27.38 -27.31
N CYS A 727 8.96 -27.62 -26.45
CA CYS A 727 10.20 -28.30 -26.83
C CYS A 727 10.00 -29.81 -26.68
N HIS A 728 9.50 -30.46 -27.75
CA HIS A 728 8.95 -31.81 -27.67
C HIS A 728 9.99 -32.91 -27.45
N ASP A 729 11.25 -32.68 -27.85
CA ASP A 729 12.33 -33.67 -27.68
C ASP A 729 13.04 -33.57 -26.32
N LEU A 730 12.67 -32.57 -25.48
CA LEU A 730 13.28 -32.38 -24.17
C LEU A 730 12.90 -33.53 -23.23
N GLU A 731 13.88 -34.38 -22.89
CA GLU A 731 13.72 -35.49 -21.97
C GLU A 731 14.08 -35.15 -20.51
N TYR A 732 15.09 -34.28 -20.32
CA TYR A 732 15.61 -33.83 -19.03
C TYR A 732 15.92 -32.36 -19.08
N LEU A 733 15.67 -31.66 -17.98
CA LEU A 733 16.10 -30.27 -17.89
C LEU A 733 17.61 -30.19 -17.60
N VAL A 734 18.12 -31.03 -16.69
CA VAL A 734 19.54 -31.07 -16.31
C VAL A 734 20.02 -32.52 -16.29
N THR A 735 21.21 -32.78 -16.91
CA THR A 735 21.77 -34.15 -16.94
C THR A 735 22.51 -34.49 -15.64
N PRO A 736 22.64 -35.79 -15.31
CA PRO A 736 23.33 -36.23 -14.08
C PRO A 736 24.83 -35.87 -14.03
N ALA A 737 25.46 -35.57 -15.18
CA ALA A 737 26.92 -35.32 -15.27
C ALA A 737 27.35 -33.90 -14.83
N ASP A 738 26.40 -32.95 -14.62
CA ASP A 738 26.71 -31.56 -14.49
C ASP A 738 26.60 -31.00 -13.05
N PHE A 739 26.63 -31.86 -12.05
CA PHE A 739 26.31 -31.58 -10.64
C PHE A 739 27.37 -30.84 -9.82
N GLU A 740 28.47 -30.41 -10.40
CA GLU A 740 29.52 -29.76 -9.60
C GLU A 740 29.34 -28.25 -9.39
N ASN A 741 28.35 -27.60 -10.02
CA ASN A 741 28.20 -26.13 -9.99
C ASN A 741 26.81 -25.66 -9.58
N ASP A 742 26.77 -24.49 -8.93
CA ASP A 742 25.65 -23.67 -8.50
C ASP A 742 24.74 -23.28 -9.71
N TRP A 743 23.80 -24.16 -10.09
CA TRP A 743 22.97 -23.99 -11.29
C TRP A 743 21.82 -23.04 -11.04
N LEU A 744 21.73 -21.97 -11.82
CA LEU A 744 20.70 -20.92 -11.78
C LEU A 744 20.36 -20.43 -10.36
N PRO A 745 21.34 -19.95 -9.58
CA PRO A 745 21.14 -19.56 -8.18
C PRO A 745 20.16 -18.40 -7.99
N SER A 746 19.93 -17.58 -9.02
CA SER A 746 19.04 -16.42 -8.97
C SER A 746 17.64 -16.72 -9.49
N LEU A 747 17.35 -17.95 -9.96
CA LEU A 747 16.08 -18.26 -10.55
C LEU A 747 14.95 -18.15 -9.51
N GLU A 748 13.94 -17.38 -9.85
CA GLU A 748 12.77 -17.14 -9.01
C GLU A 748 11.52 -17.85 -9.55
N VAL A 749 11.38 -17.93 -10.87
CA VAL A 749 10.22 -18.54 -11.53
C VAL A 749 10.67 -19.53 -12.61
N LEU A 750 10.16 -20.75 -12.54
CA LEU A 750 10.34 -21.78 -13.55
C LEU A 750 8.99 -22.17 -14.13
N THR A 751 8.84 -22.06 -15.45
CA THR A 751 7.64 -22.47 -16.19
C THR A 751 7.99 -23.53 -17.22
N LEU A 752 7.37 -24.69 -17.14
CA LEU A 752 7.53 -25.81 -18.08
C LEU A 752 6.16 -26.12 -18.69
N HIS A 753 6.02 -25.92 -20.01
CA HIS A 753 4.73 -26.04 -20.68
C HIS A 753 4.84 -26.91 -21.94
N SER A 754 3.94 -27.88 -22.08
CA SER A 754 3.83 -28.76 -23.27
C SER A 754 5.14 -29.47 -23.64
N LEU A 755 5.83 -30.00 -22.65
CA LEU A 755 7.05 -30.77 -22.82
C LEU A 755 6.69 -32.28 -22.79
N HIS A 756 6.27 -32.80 -23.94
CA HIS A 756 5.62 -34.13 -24.00
C HIS A 756 6.57 -35.29 -23.71
N ASN A 757 7.88 -35.13 -23.91
CA ASN A 757 8.90 -36.16 -23.63
C ASN A 757 9.62 -35.95 -22.29
N LEU A 758 9.31 -34.89 -21.55
CA LEU A 758 9.94 -34.63 -20.26
C LEU A 758 9.56 -35.70 -19.24
N THR A 759 10.52 -36.55 -18.90
CA THR A 759 10.34 -37.64 -17.94
C THR A 759 10.73 -37.25 -16.53
N ARG A 760 11.77 -36.42 -16.41
CA ARG A 760 12.27 -35.88 -15.14
C ARG A 760 12.82 -34.47 -15.36
N VAL A 761 12.63 -33.61 -14.39
CA VAL A 761 13.26 -32.29 -14.42
C VAL A 761 14.74 -32.40 -14.04
N TRP A 762 15.07 -33.29 -13.11
CA TRP A 762 16.41 -33.57 -12.60
C TRP A 762 16.78 -35.04 -12.70
N GLY A 763 18.01 -35.31 -13.09
CA GLY A 763 18.49 -36.69 -13.27
C GLY A 763 18.67 -37.49 -11.97
N ASN A 764 19.15 -36.85 -10.89
CA ASN A 764 19.35 -37.43 -9.55
C ASN A 764 19.11 -36.34 -8.48
N SER A 765 19.52 -36.51 -7.22
CA SER A 765 19.27 -35.55 -6.13
C SER A 765 19.88 -34.19 -6.42
N VAL A 766 19.05 -33.14 -6.29
CA VAL A 766 19.45 -31.73 -6.45
C VAL A 766 20.36 -31.30 -5.30
N SER A 767 21.48 -30.63 -5.61
CA SER A 767 22.30 -29.97 -4.57
C SER A 767 21.47 -28.87 -3.91
N GLN A 768 21.64 -28.67 -2.59
CA GLN A 768 20.92 -27.64 -1.84
C GLN A 768 21.22 -26.21 -2.33
N ASP A 769 22.31 -26.00 -3.04
CA ASP A 769 22.73 -24.71 -3.57
C ASP A 769 22.10 -24.36 -4.93
N CYS A 770 21.60 -25.37 -5.66
CA CYS A 770 20.89 -25.17 -6.91
C CYS A 770 19.47 -24.62 -6.64
N LEU A 771 19.01 -23.68 -7.45
CA LEU A 771 17.65 -23.12 -7.39
C LEU A 771 17.25 -22.56 -6.01
N ARG A 772 18.20 -22.14 -5.20
CA ARG A 772 17.94 -21.68 -3.81
C ARG A 772 17.00 -20.48 -3.69
N ASN A 773 16.79 -19.73 -4.76
CA ASN A 773 15.92 -18.54 -4.77
C ASN A 773 14.57 -18.77 -5.45
N ILE A 774 14.30 -19.99 -5.94
CA ILE A 774 13.05 -20.28 -6.64
C ILE A 774 11.85 -20.12 -5.69
N ARG A 775 10.84 -19.41 -6.18
CA ARG A 775 9.60 -19.13 -5.44
C ARG A 775 8.37 -19.74 -6.09
N CYS A 776 8.38 -19.82 -7.43
CA CYS A 776 7.22 -20.27 -8.18
C CYS A 776 7.63 -21.31 -9.23
N ILE A 777 6.89 -22.40 -9.28
CA ILE A 777 7.06 -23.47 -10.27
C ILE A 777 5.71 -23.74 -10.91
N ASN A 778 5.64 -23.58 -12.25
CA ASN A 778 4.47 -23.85 -13.05
C ASN A 778 4.79 -24.94 -14.07
N ILE A 779 4.12 -26.09 -13.97
CA ILE A 779 4.29 -27.21 -14.89
C ILE A 779 2.94 -27.56 -15.49
N SER A 780 2.86 -27.55 -16.82
CA SER A 780 1.61 -27.86 -17.51
C SER A 780 1.83 -28.66 -18.79
N HIS A 781 0.88 -29.57 -19.07
CA HIS A 781 0.89 -30.44 -20.26
C HIS A 781 2.19 -31.26 -20.43
N CYS A 782 2.84 -31.63 -19.32
CA CYS A 782 4.03 -32.47 -19.29
C CYS A 782 3.63 -33.94 -19.02
N ASN A 783 3.14 -34.63 -20.06
CA ASN A 783 2.41 -35.88 -19.92
C ASN A 783 3.25 -37.12 -19.49
N LYS A 784 4.57 -37.10 -19.67
CA LYS A 784 5.47 -38.19 -19.24
C LYS A 784 6.12 -37.97 -17.88
N LEU A 785 5.85 -36.82 -17.24
CA LEU A 785 6.39 -36.51 -15.93
C LEU A 785 5.66 -37.29 -14.85
N LYS A 786 6.38 -38.07 -14.05
CA LYS A 786 5.79 -38.98 -13.04
C LYS A 786 5.66 -38.39 -11.67
N ASN A 787 6.57 -37.51 -11.26
CA ASN A 787 6.56 -36.82 -9.99
C ASN A 787 7.37 -35.53 -10.07
N VAL A 788 7.30 -34.73 -9.00
CA VAL A 788 8.09 -33.50 -8.84
C VAL A 788 8.92 -33.56 -7.53
N SER A 789 9.36 -34.73 -7.11
CA SER A 789 10.04 -34.94 -5.83
C SER A 789 11.25 -34.05 -5.61
N TRP A 790 11.89 -33.57 -6.68
CA TRP A 790 13.04 -32.66 -6.60
C TRP A 790 12.76 -31.32 -5.94
N VAL A 791 11.48 -30.86 -5.89
CA VAL A 791 11.10 -29.56 -5.30
C VAL A 791 11.03 -29.57 -3.77
N GLN A 792 11.02 -30.74 -3.14
CA GLN A 792 10.73 -30.94 -1.71
C GLN A 792 11.66 -30.17 -0.74
N LYS A 793 12.91 -29.91 -1.14
CA LYS A 793 13.95 -29.28 -0.31
C LYS A 793 14.20 -27.82 -0.65
N LEU A 794 13.48 -27.24 -1.62
CA LEU A 794 13.69 -25.86 -2.05
C LEU A 794 13.28 -24.86 -0.95
N PRO A 795 14.22 -24.06 -0.41
CA PRO A 795 13.99 -23.33 0.84
C PRO A 795 13.03 -22.16 0.72
N LYS A 796 12.91 -21.55 -0.48
CA LYS A 796 12.08 -20.36 -0.72
C LYS A 796 10.86 -20.61 -1.58
N LEU A 797 10.57 -21.86 -1.93
CA LEU A 797 9.45 -22.21 -2.78
C LEU A 797 8.11 -21.90 -2.09
N GLU A 798 7.35 -20.99 -2.67
CA GLU A 798 6.08 -20.50 -2.14
C GLU A 798 4.87 -21.04 -2.94
N VAL A 799 5.02 -21.26 -4.24
CA VAL A 799 3.92 -21.62 -5.14
C VAL A 799 4.31 -22.79 -6.04
N ILE A 800 3.45 -23.80 -6.11
CA ILE A 800 3.51 -24.88 -7.09
C ILE A 800 2.19 -24.98 -7.82
N GLU A 801 2.24 -24.93 -9.16
CA GLU A 801 1.09 -25.13 -10.02
C GLU A 801 1.33 -26.27 -10.99
N LEU A 802 0.47 -27.27 -10.96
CA LEU A 802 0.50 -28.43 -11.85
C LEU A 802 -0.83 -28.51 -12.62
N PHE A 803 -0.77 -28.51 -13.93
CA PHE A 803 -1.94 -28.54 -14.78
C PHE A 803 -1.80 -29.56 -15.94
N ASP A 804 -2.79 -30.43 -16.13
CA ASP A 804 -2.89 -31.44 -17.21
C ASP A 804 -1.57 -32.21 -17.45
N CYS A 805 -1.04 -32.81 -16.37
CA CYS A 805 0.12 -33.72 -16.42
C CYS A 805 -0.38 -35.13 -16.12
N ARG A 806 -0.58 -35.90 -17.16
CA ARG A 806 -1.41 -37.12 -17.09
C ARG A 806 -0.75 -38.32 -16.40
N GLU A 807 0.57 -38.42 -16.40
CA GLU A 807 1.30 -39.55 -15.79
C GLU A 807 1.82 -39.23 -14.37
N ILE A 808 1.48 -38.09 -13.77
CA ILE A 808 1.86 -37.81 -12.38
C ILE A 808 1.00 -38.67 -11.45
N GLU A 809 1.65 -39.66 -10.83
CA GLU A 809 1.03 -40.58 -9.87
C GLU A 809 1.14 -40.07 -8.43
N GLU A 810 2.26 -39.47 -8.11
CA GLU A 810 2.60 -38.93 -6.79
C GLU A 810 3.28 -37.55 -6.94
N LEU A 811 2.97 -36.59 -6.07
CA LEU A 811 3.69 -35.33 -6.07
C LEU A 811 5.13 -35.55 -5.60
N ILE A 812 5.28 -36.28 -4.50
CA ILE A 812 6.56 -36.69 -3.91
C ILE A 812 6.58 -38.22 -3.82
N SER A 813 7.58 -38.81 -4.46
CA SER A 813 7.76 -40.28 -4.43
C SER A 813 8.22 -40.74 -3.05
N GLU A 814 7.64 -41.85 -2.57
CA GLU A 814 8.06 -42.48 -1.28
C GLU A 814 9.52 -42.90 -1.28
N HIS A 815 10.07 -43.29 -2.43
CA HIS A 815 11.46 -43.72 -2.57
C HIS A 815 12.49 -42.58 -2.56
N GLU A 816 12.05 -41.37 -2.92
CA GLU A 816 12.88 -40.18 -2.99
C GLU A 816 12.67 -39.25 -1.78
N SER A 817 11.80 -39.62 -0.85
CA SER A 817 11.52 -38.85 0.35
C SER A 817 12.67 -38.92 1.38
N PRO A 818 12.96 -37.84 2.13
CA PRO A 818 14.05 -37.81 3.12
C PRO A 818 13.87 -38.84 4.22
N SER A 819 14.98 -39.18 4.87
CA SER A 819 14.98 -40.08 6.04
C SER A 819 14.14 -39.46 7.19
N VAL A 820 13.70 -40.30 8.10
CA VAL A 820 12.82 -39.95 9.25
C VAL A 820 13.40 -38.88 10.16
N GLU A 821 14.68 -38.54 10.05
CA GLU A 821 15.38 -37.53 10.85
C GLU A 821 15.22 -36.10 10.37
N ASP A 822 14.70 -35.83 9.14
CA ASP A 822 14.47 -34.50 8.59
C ASP A 822 12.99 -34.32 8.20
N PRO A 823 12.12 -33.94 9.15
CA PRO A 823 10.66 -33.89 8.94
C PRO A 823 10.16 -32.72 8.09
N THR A 824 11.01 -31.76 7.71
CA THR A 824 10.57 -30.52 7.05
C THR A 824 10.56 -30.62 5.54
N LEU A 825 9.44 -31.11 4.98
CA LEU A 825 9.14 -30.91 3.56
C LEU A 825 8.50 -29.54 3.35
N PHE A 826 8.91 -28.85 2.28
CA PHE A 826 8.31 -27.58 1.85
C PHE A 826 8.33 -26.49 2.93
N PRO A 827 9.49 -26.02 3.36
CA PRO A 827 9.61 -25.10 4.49
C PRO A 827 8.91 -23.75 4.28
N SER A 828 8.60 -23.36 3.05
CA SER A 828 8.03 -22.05 2.70
C SER A 828 6.78 -22.09 1.82
N LEU A 829 6.29 -23.29 1.43
CA LEU A 829 5.17 -23.45 0.51
C LEU A 829 3.87 -22.93 1.12
N LYS A 830 3.21 -22.06 0.39
CA LYS A 830 1.93 -21.43 0.76
C LYS A 830 0.78 -21.89 -0.12
N THR A 831 1.04 -22.01 -1.42
CA THR A 831 0.00 -22.34 -2.40
C THR A 831 0.41 -23.57 -3.20
N LEU A 832 -0.48 -24.55 -3.24
CA LEU A 832 -0.38 -25.71 -4.11
C LEU A 832 -1.63 -25.82 -4.97
N THR A 833 -1.44 -25.80 -6.28
CA THR A 833 -2.52 -25.97 -7.26
C THR A 833 -2.29 -27.26 -8.05
N THR A 834 -3.24 -28.17 -8.02
CA THR A 834 -3.27 -29.39 -8.81
C THR A 834 -4.57 -29.42 -9.60
N ARG A 835 -4.47 -29.41 -10.93
CA ARG A 835 -5.64 -29.46 -11.84
C ARG A 835 -5.42 -30.46 -12.95
N ASP A 836 -6.46 -31.21 -13.27
CA ASP A 836 -6.46 -32.16 -14.37
C ASP A 836 -5.31 -33.19 -14.28
N LEU A 837 -5.13 -33.77 -13.08
CA LEU A 837 -4.15 -34.83 -12.82
C LEU A 837 -4.87 -36.17 -12.55
N PRO A 838 -5.26 -36.92 -13.57
CA PRO A 838 -6.15 -38.10 -13.43
C PRO A 838 -5.51 -39.26 -12.69
N GLU A 839 -4.18 -39.41 -12.77
CA GLU A 839 -3.44 -40.48 -12.13
C GLU A 839 -2.92 -40.16 -10.72
N LEU A 840 -3.04 -38.89 -10.26
CA LEU A 840 -2.53 -38.48 -8.98
C LEU A 840 -3.23 -39.18 -7.82
N ASN A 841 -2.50 -40.06 -7.13
CA ASN A 841 -2.97 -40.85 -6.00
C ASN A 841 -2.67 -40.20 -4.65
N SER A 842 -1.49 -39.58 -4.55
CA SER A 842 -0.98 -39.00 -3.31
C SER A 842 -0.27 -37.66 -3.55
N ILE A 843 -0.55 -36.68 -2.69
CA ILE A 843 0.14 -35.40 -2.68
C ILE A 843 1.43 -35.50 -1.85
N LEU A 844 1.36 -36.11 -0.67
CA LEU A 844 2.50 -36.36 0.20
C LEU A 844 2.47 -37.80 0.71
N PRO A 845 3.63 -38.47 0.94
CA PRO A 845 3.67 -39.71 1.68
C PRO A 845 3.01 -39.58 3.04
N SER A 846 2.33 -40.63 3.51
CA SER A 846 1.46 -40.62 4.70
C SER A 846 2.12 -40.16 6.00
N ARG A 847 3.44 -40.16 6.06
CA ARG A 847 4.26 -39.75 7.23
C ARG A 847 4.50 -38.22 7.30
N PHE A 848 4.16 -37.46 6.25
CA PHE A 848 4.40 -36.02 6.15
C PHE A 848 3.10 -35.23 6.05
N SER A 849 3.15 -34.00 6.49
CA SER A 849 2.05 -33.03 6.38
C SER A 849 2.55 -31.64 6.07
N PHE A 850 1.73 -30.84 5.40
CA PHE A 850 2.04 -29.43 5.18
C PHE A 850 1.96 -28.60 6.47
N GLN A 851 2.98 -27.79 6.71
CA GLN A 851 3.02 -26.92 7.90
C GLN A 851 2.58 -25.49 7.61
N LYS A 852 2.86 -24.96 6.40
CA LYS A 852 2.67 -23.55 6.06
C LYS A 852 1.71 -23.31 4.90
N VAL A 853 1.16 -24.34 4.29
CA VAL A 853 0.22 -24.18 3.18
C VAL A 853 -1.04 -23.48 3.66
N GLU A 854 -1.36 -22.37 3.01
CA GLU A 854 -2.51 -21.52 3.25
C GLU A 854 -3.63 -21.83 2.25
N THR A 855 -3.25 -22.15 1.01
CA THR A 855 -4.19 -22.40 -0.09
C THR A 855 -3.84 -23.72 -0.80
N LEU A 856 -4.83 -24.59 -0.92
CA LEU A 856 -4.75 -25.83 -1.69
C LEU A 856 -5.87 -25.84 -2.72
N VAL A 857 -5.52 -25.98 -4.00
CA VAL A 857 -6.50 -26.11 -5.09
C VAL A 857 -6.40 -27.52 -5.67
N ILE A 858 -7.48 -28.27 -5.62
CA ILE A 858 -7.58 -29.63 -6.19
C ILE A 858 -8.81 -29.67 -7.08
N THR A 859 -8.61 -29.75 -8.38
CA THR A 859 -9.69 -29.85 -9.36
C THR A 859 -9.40 -30.94 -10.37
N ASN A 860 -10.39 -31.75 -10.66
CA ASN A 860 -10.31 -32.89 -11.60
C ASN A 860 -9.12 -33.86 -11.30
N CYS A 861 -8.93 -34.17 -9.98
CA CYS A 861 -7.95 -35.14 -9.50
C CYS A 861 -8.68 -36.30 -8.79
N PRO A 862 -9.34 -37.23 -9.51
CA PRO A 862 -10.32 -38.19 -8.96
C PRO A 862 -9.70 -39.27 -8.04
N ARG A 863 -8.39 -39.55 -8.15
CA ARG A 863 -7.71 -40.55 -7.36
C ARG A 863 -7.17 -40.10 -6.02
N VAL A 864 -7.12 -38.79 -5.76
CA VAL A 864 -6.70 -38.24 -4.47
C VAL A 864 -7.76 -38.53 -3.41
N LYS A 865 -7.42 -39.38 -2.42
CA LYS A 865 -8.32 -39.82 -1.34
C LYS A 865 -7.97 -39.26 0.02
N LYS A 866 -6.82 -38.62 0.19
CA LYS A 866 -6.36 -38.06 1.46
C LYS A 866 -5.76 -36.72 1.27
N LEU A 867 -6.05 -35.82 2.20
CA LEU A 867 -5.42 -34.49 2.27
C LEU A 867 -4.20 -34.55 3.18
N PRO A 868 -3.10 -33.88 2.83
CA PRO A 868 -1.82 -33.95 3.53
C PRO A 868 -1.75 -32.99 4.73
N PHE A 869 -2.74 -33.04 5.63
CA PHE A 869 -2.78 -32.24 6.84
C PHE A 869 -2.87 -33.14 8.08
N GLN A 870 -2.21 -32.77 9.20
CA GLN A 870 -2.32 -33.49 10.47
C GLN A 870 -3.48 -32.96 11.30
N GLU A 871 -4.09 -33.83 12.14
CA GLU A 871 -5.29 -33.58 12.95
C GLU A 871 -5.19 -32.45 14.00
N ARG A 872 -4.04 -31.86 14.25
CA ARG A 872 -3.83 -30.87 15.30
C ARG A 872 -3.23 -29.59 14.75
N ARG A 873 -4.04 -28.72 14.15
CA ARG A 873 -3.71 -27.30 14.05
C ARG A 873 -4.63 -26.51 14.98
N THR A 874 -4.04 -25.63 15.81
CA THR A 874 -4.77 -24.60 16.56
C THR A 874 -5.62 -23.77 15.62
N GLN A 875 -6.85 -23.45 15.98
CA GLN A 875 -7.91 -22.86 15.17
C GLN A 875 -7.56 -21.55 14.42
N MET A 876 -6.35 -21.01 14.56
CA MET A 876 -6.01 -19.68 14.06
C MET A 876 -5.60 -19.57 12.59
N ASN A 877 -5.21 -20.67 11.91
CA ASN A 877 -4.81 -20.62 10.49
C ASN A 877 -5.17 -21.92 9.77
N LEU A 878 -6.44 -22.16 9.54
CA LEU A 878 -6.90 -23.29 8.74
C LEU A 878 -6.66 -23.03 7.27
N PRO A 879 -6.01 -23.95 6.51
CA PRO A 879 -5.82 -23.80 5.08
C PRO A 879 -7.17 -23.81 4.34
N THR A 880 -7.27 -22.98 3.31
CA THR A 880 -8.44 -22.98 2.42
C THR A 880 -8.24 -24.01 1.32
N VAL A 881 -9.20 -24.93 1.16
CA VAL A 881 -9.18 -25.94 0.09
C VAL A 881 -10.22 -25.60 -0.97
N TYR A 882 -9.75 -25.28 -2.18
CA TYR A 882 -10.62 -25.08 -3.35
C TYR A 882 -10.77 -26.39 -4.09
N CYS A 883 -11.99 -26.91 -4.19
CA CYS A 883 -12.25 -28.21 -4.80
C CYS A 883 -13.68 -28.29 -5.36
N GLU A 884 -13.97 -29.38 -6.07
CA GLU A 884 -15.31 -29.68 -6.54
C GLU A 884 -16.18 -30.25 -5.42
N GLU A 885 -17.43 -29.83 -5.33
CA GLU A 885 -18.35 -30.30 -4.28
C GLU A 885 -18.56 -31.83 -4.32
N LYS A 886 -18.57 -32.42 -5.51
CA LYS A 886 -18.72 -33.90 -5.69
C LYS A 886 -17.51 -34.66 -5.14
N TRP A 887 -16.32 -34.18 -5.43
CA TRP A 887 -15.08 -34.76 -4.94
C TRP A 887 -14.98 -34.61 -3.41
N TRP A 888 -15.34 -33.49 -2.88
CA TRP A 888 -15.36 -33.24 -1.43
C TRP A 888 -16.30 -34.18 -0.68
N LYS A 889 -17.54 -34.34 -1.17
CA LYS A 889 -18.53 -35.28 -0.59
C LYS A 889 -18.09 -36.75 -0.64
N ALA A 890 -17.27 -37.15 -1.62
CA ALA A 890 -16.68 -38.47 -1.68
C ALA A 890 -15.59 -38.61 -0.60
N LEU A 891 -14.76 -37.64 -0.43
CA LEU A 891 -13.71 -37.61 0.60
C LEU A 891 -14.28 -37.70 2.02
N GLU A 892 -15.36 -36.94 2.33
CA GLU A 892 -16.05 -36.97 3.64
C GLU A 892 -16.66 -38.37 3.95
N LYS A 893 -17.13 -39.09 2.97
CA LYS A 893 -17.68 -40.43 3.13
C LYS A 893 -16.61 -41.45 3.49
N ASP A 894 -15.41 -41.28 2.96
CA ASP A 894 -14.28 -42.21 3.18
C ASP A 894 -13.59 -41.92 4.55
N GLN A 895 -13.80 -40.76 5.17
CA GLN A 895 -13.22 -40.33 6.44
C GLN A 895 -14.26 -39.68 7.40
N PRO A 896 -15.24 -40.44 7.92
CA PRO A 896 -16.42 -39.87 8.62
C PRO A 896 -16.16 -39.34 10.03
N ASN A 897 -14.96 -39.43 10.61
CA ASN A 897 -14.67 -39.10 12.02
C ASN A 897 -13.50 -38.16 12.25
N GLU A 898 -12.95 -37.55 11.24
CA GLU A 898 -11.87 -36.53 11.42
C GLU A 898 -12.47 -35.14 11.60
N GLU A 899 -12.19 -34.45 12.71
CA GLU A 899 -12.46 -33.02 12.86
C GLU A 899 -11.77 -32.25 11.72
N LEU A 900 -12.57 -31.54 10.92
CA LEU A 900 -12.11 -30.84 9.71
C LEU A 900 -11.11 -29.75 10.08
N CYS A 901 -9.83 -30.01 9.82
CA CYS A 901 -8.71 -29.05 10.03
C CYS A 901 -8.53 -28.08 8.86
N TYR A 902 -9.58 -27.76 8.04
CA TYR A 902 -9.49 -26.95 6.84
C TYR A 902 -10.85 -26.36 6.43
N LEU A 903 -10.83 -25.30 5.60
CA LEU A 903 -12.03 -24.61 5.12
C LEU A 903 -12.26 -24.93 3.64
N PRO A 904 -13.31 -25.71 3.30
CA PRO A 904 -13.62 -25.97 1.89
C PRO A 904 -14.25 -24.75 1.21
N ARG A 905 -13.83 -24.48 -0.03
CA ARG A 905 -14.48 -23.57 -0.96
C ARG A 905 -14.75 -24.28 -2.27
N PHE A 906 -16.01 -24.31 -2.66
CA PHE A 906 -16.40 -25.03 -3.87
C PHE A 906 -16.22 -24.16 -5.11
N VAL A 907 -15.53 -24.74 -6.10
CA VAL A 907 -15.35 -24.12 -7.42
C VAL A 907 -16.52 -24.58 -8.30
N PRO A 908 -17.19 -23.68 -9.05
CA PRO A 908 -18.21 -24.10 -10.01
C PRO A 908 -17.57 -25.02 -11.08
N ASN A 909 -18.29 -26.06 -11.45
CA ASN A 909 -17.90 -27.04 -12.48
C ASN A 909 -17.73 -26.38 -13.84
#